data_24921fd91bc0fe480b9b4e6373525aed
#
_entry.id   24921fd91bc0fe480b9b4e6373525aed
#
_cell.length_a   1.000
_cell.length_b   1.000
_cell.length_c   1.000
_cell.angle_alpha   90.00
_cell.angle_beta   90.00
_cell.angle_gamma   90.00
#
_symmetry.space_group_name_H-M   'P 1'
#
loop_
_entity.id
_entity.type
_entity.pdbx_description
1 polymer ?
#
loop_
_entity_poly.entity_id
_entity_poly.type
_entity_poly.pdbx_seq_one_letter_code
_entity_poly.pdbx_strand_id
1 'polypeptide(L)'
;MRKYLFISFLCLLSQAMTAKTVKVCPSLNNLVVSFITDDIVHVRYVAGYCQEVTSNNTGVCIINEKPVLIGEGNRKKGLPKEKTLKSKSLIVKIGAVNGALTFIDRKTGCILLAERSDLPYEAEPVVQERIIYDEKSAHMVETANGKVTVKDIIRRDTIGTSTKYRVHFQWQDDEALYGLGSHMEDYMNLRGKTMYLTQHNLKAMIPVLNSTKGYGLLFDAGCAMKMEDDCIEMEAANVLDYYFIKGETFDKVIAGYRHLTGQCPMMPRYMFGYTQSKERYVSQDDILRTLGEYRRRHVPIDMIVQDWNYWPQGWGYMKMDPKFYPNPKALADSVHAMNAKLMVSIWPNPQYCPQADDFKSKGYMLEHDVYDAFSEDARKYYWSYAMNEFFSKGFDAWWCDCSEPLDGDWTWGLGQYGWNNQEERWHKNKDILSDALGAERSSLYSLYHAMGIYENQRKVADPVLASKRVLNLTRSSYAGQQRYATITWNGDTHASWESFRQQIPAGLNFMATGCPYWTVDVGSFFTRTDPRWFYKGEFPNGVNDPAYREYYTRMFQWGTFLPMLRSHGSDTPREIWRFGEPGTPYYDAILKMINMRYELIPYSYSMAGWTTRNNYTMARMLAFDFANDANVLDISDEYMYGPAFLVSPVTEPSALSKKIYLPKGAEWIDYWTGEKYNGGQTVECKFTIGELPLYVRAGSIVPTAPVTEYSAAQLDKDFTITVYPGKDASFLLYEDEGDGYNYEKGAFSEIPLTWDEQSHVLTIGGRNGSFDGMQSSRSFLVRLYGGESKTIKYSGMPVKVKFD
;
A
#
# COMPACT_ATOMS: atom_id res chain seq x y z
N MET A 1 -56.91 -5.92 -17.12
CA MET A 1 -56.22 -6.88 -17.99
C MET A 1 -55.64 -6.16 -19.20
N ARG A 2 -54.49 -5.49 -19.08
CA ARG A 2 -53.68 -4.92 -20.17
C ARG A 2 -52.51 -4.15 -19.57
N LYS A 3 -51.58 -4.86 -18.94
CA LYS A 3 -50.29 -4.28 -18.50
C LYS A 3 -49.17 -5.32 -18.36
N TYR A 4 -49.25 -6.48 -18.98
CA TYR A 4 -48.22 -7.55 -18.88
C TYR A 4 -47.74 -8.07 -20.26
N LEU A 5 -47.62 -7.19 -21.26
CA LEU A 5 -47.22 -7.63 -22.61
C LEU A 5 -46.11 -6.80 -23.23
N PHE A 6 -45.25 -6.13 -22.42
CA PHE A 6 -44.18 -5.30 -22.98
C PHE A 6 -42.75 -5.63 -22.47
N ILE A 7 -42.58 -6.69 -21.70
CA ILE A 7 -41.28 -7.12 -21.17
C ILE A 7 -40.66 -8.31 -21.91
N SER A 8 -41.35 -8.94 -22.83
CA SER A 8 -40.86 -10.15 -23.51
C SER A 8 -40.15 -9.91 -24.84
N PHE A 9 -39.92 -8.67 -25.29
CA PHE A 9 -39.34 -8.39 -26.61
C PHE A 9 -37.96 -7.76 -26.63
N LEU A 10 -37.33 -7.52 -25.49
CA LEU A 10 -35.94 -6.98 -25.43
C LEU A 10 -34.87 -8.04 -25.20
N CYS A 11 -35.20 -9.31 -25.03
CA CYS A 11 -34.24 -10.40 -24.78
C CYS A 11 -33.72 -11.10 -26.05
N LEU A 12 -33.92 -10.58 -27.24
CA LEU A 12 -33.59 -11.32 -28.46
C LEU A 12 -32.55 -10.64 -29.38
N LEU A 13 -31.83 -9.59 -28.94
CA LEU A 13 -30.88 -8.88 -29.80
C LEU A 13 -29.45 -8.73 -29.25
N SER A 14 -29.03 -9.51 -28.25
CA SER A 14 -27.62 -9.55 -27.80
C SER A 14 -26.94 -10.89 -28.01
N GLN A 15 -27.23 -11.58 -29.10
CA GLN A 15 -26.53 -12.83 -29.48
C GLN A 15 -25.38 -12.57 -30.44
N ALA A 16 -24.46 -11.68 -30.14
CA ALA A 16 -23.24 -11.55 -30.92
C ALA A 16 -22.10 -10.97 -30.10
N MET A 17 -21.63 -11.75 -29.14
CA MET A 17 -20.20 -11.72 -28.73
C MET A 17 -19.95 -12.96 -27.88
N THR A 18 -19.68 -14.06 -28.50
CA THR A 18 -19.31 -15.31 -27.84
C THR A 18 -17.82 -15.32 -27.55
N ALA A 19 -17.42 -14.68 -26.46
CA ALA A 19 -16.26 -15.18 -25.73
C ALA A 19 -16.66 -16.59 -25.24
N LYS A 20 -15.79 -17.59 -25.42
CA LYS A 20 -16.11 -18.99 -25.06
C LYS A 20 -16.21 -19.15 -23.55
N THR A 21 -17.37 -18.87 -23.04
CA THR A 21 -17.76 -19.02 -21.64
C THR A 21 -18.43 -20.39 -21.48
N VAL A 22 -17.95 -21.21 -20.56
CA VAL A 22 -18.59 -22.52 -20.29
C VAL A 22 -19.66 -22.31 -19.24
N LYS A 23 -20.95 -22.33 -19.64
CA LYS A 23 -22.08 -22.43 -18.71
C LYS A 23 -22.08 -23.81 -18.07
N VAL A 24 -22.00 -23.88 -16.77
CA VAL A 24 -21.73 -25.08 -16.02
C VAL A 24 -22.86 -25.48 -15.12
N CYS A 25 -23.69 -26.30 -15.54
CA CYS A 25 -24.75 -27.01 -14.80
C CYS A 25 -26.19 -26.51 -15.02
N PRO A 26 -27.15 -27.42 -15.28
CA PRO A 26 -28.58 -27.03 -15.44
C PRO A 26 -29.25 -26.47 -14.18
N SER A 27 -28.72 -26.81 -12.98
CA SER A 27 -29.20 -26.29 -11.70
C SER A 27 -28.46 -25.03 -11.23
N LEU A 28 -27.33 -24.71 -11.89
CA LEU A 28 -26.45 -23.53 -11.60
C LEU A 28 -26.14 -22.79 -12.92
N ASN A 29 -27.19 -22.38 -13.65
CA ASN A 29 -27.08 -21.65 -14.92
C ASN A 29 -26.28 -20.35 -14.80
N ASN A 30 -25.89 -19.97 -13.59
CA ASN A 30 -25.34 -18.66 -13.23
C ASN A 30 -23.90 -18.73 -12.72
N LEU A 31 -23.18 -19.86 -12.85
CA LEU A 31 -21.77 -19.97 -12.58
C LEU A 31 -20.96 -19.90 -13.88
N VAL A 32 -20.05 -18.95 -13.95
CA VAL A 32 -19.14 -18.75 -15.09
C VAL A 32 -17.70 -18.89 -14.63
N VAL A 33 -16.95 -19.80 -15.25
CA VAL A 33 -15.52 -19.99 -14.98
C VAL A 33 -14.76 -19.83 -16.29
N SER A 34 -13.77 -18.93 -16.30
CA SER A 34 -12.96 -18.64 -17.47
C SER A 34 -11.49 -18.47 -17.13
N PHE A 35 -10.60 -18.83 -18.05
CA PHE A 35 -9.19 -18.51 -17.93
C PHE A 35 -8.91 -17.12 -18.51
N ILE A 36 -8.22 -16.27 -17.77
CA ILE A 36 -7.68 -15.00 -18.26
C ILE A 36 -6.29 -15.23 -18.85
N THR A 37 -5.48 -16.05 -18.16
CA THR A 37 -4.19 -16.55 -18.65
C THR A 37 -4.08 -18.04 -18.33
N ASP A 38 -2.93 -18.68 -18.65
CA ASP A 38 -2.69 -20.07 -18.23
C ASP A 38 -2.71 -20.23 -16.69
N ASP A 39 -2.43 -19.16 -15.94
CA ASP A 39 -2.29 -19.14 -14.47
C ASP A 39 -3.42 -18.40 -13.74
N ILE A 40 -4.32 -17.72 -14.45
CA ILE A 40 -5.38 -16.90 -13.84
C ILE A 40 -6.76 -17.39 -14.26
N VAL A 41 -7.60 -17.69 -13.27
CA VAL A 41 -8.98 -18.13 -13.46
C VAL A 41 -9.92 -17.07 -12.88
N HIS A 42 -10.91 -16.64 -13.66
CA HIS A 42 -11.99 -15.77 -13.24
C HIS A 42 -13.25 -16.59 -12.94
N VAL A 43 -13.83 -16.41 -11.77
CA VAL A 43 -15.02 -17.10 -11.28
C VAL A 43 -16.09 -16.08 -10.98
N ARG A 44 -17.30 -16.29 -11.55
CA ARG A 44 -18.47 -15.44 -11.33
C ARG A 44 -19.69 -16.29 -11.05
N TYR A 45 -20.42 -15.94 -10.00
CA TYR A 45 -21.68 -16.60 -9.64
C TYR A 45 -22.75 -15.57 -9.30
N VAL A 46 -23.95 -15.73 -9.88
CA VAL A 46 -25.12 -14.91 -9.61
C VAL A 46 -26.25 -15.78 -9.07
N ALA A 47 -26.82 -15.40 -7.93
CA ALA A 47 -27.98 -16.08 -7.37
C ALA A 47 -29.26 -15.81 -8.19
N GLY A 48 -30.13 -16.84 -8.34
CA GLY A 48 -31.43 -16.71 -8.97
C GLY A 48 -31.51 -17.26 -10.40
N TYR A 49 -32.73 -17.37 -10.89
CA TYR A 49 -33.00 -17.90 -12.22
C TYR A 49 -33.00 -16.77 -13.26
N CYS A 50 -32.32 -16.96 -14.36
CA CYS A 50 -32.38 -16.12 -15.57
C CYS A 50 -31.73 -14.72 -15.50
N GLN A 51 -30.76 -14.49 -14.65
CA GLN A 51 -29.95 -13.28 -14.75
C GLN A 51 -28.70 -13.50 -15.60
N GLU A 52 -28.31 -12.50 -16.38
CA GLU A 52 -27.04 -12.51 -17.10
C GLU A 52 -25.90 -12.32 -16.09
N VAL A 53 -24.90 -13.19 -16.13
CA VAL A 53 -23.72 -13.08 -15.27
C VAL A 53 -22.81 -11.98 -15.84
N THR A 54 -22.92 -10.79 -15.28
CA THR A 54 -22.02 -9.67 -15.54
C THR A 54 -20.87 -9.66 -14.54
N SER A 55 -19.86 -8.87 -14.75
CA SER A 55 -18.89 -8.55 -13.73
C SER A 55 -19.51 -7.55 -12.74
N ASN A 56 -19.05 -7.52 -11.48
CA ASN A 56 -19.37 -6.42 -10.56
C ASN A 56 -18.89 -5.08 -11.13
N ASN A 57 -18.01 -5.17 -12.08
CA ASN A 57 -17.42 -4.09 -12.85
C ASN A 57 -17.14 -2.88 -11.98
N THR A 58 -16.22 -3.07 -11.05
CA THR A 58 -15.59 -1.95 -10.40
C THR A 58 -14.91 -1.03 -11.44
N GLY A 59 -14.81 -1.54 -12.70
CA GLY A 59 -14.43 -0.83 -13.93
C GLY A 59 -13.02 -0.26 -13.91
N VAL A 60 -12.49 -0.08 -12.72
CA VAL A 60 -11.26 0.61 -12.42
C VAL A 60 -10.25 -0.30 -11.73
N CYS A 61 -10.69 -1.31 -10.98
CA CYS A 61 -9.79 -2.29 -10.37
C CYS A 61 -9.16 -3.17 -11.45
N ILE A 62 -9.97 -3.82 -12.28
CA ILE A 62 -9.52 -4.77 -13.30
C ILE A 62 -9.39 -4.08 -14.65
N ILE A 63 -8.21 -4.14 -15.26
CA ILE A 63 -7.93 -3.56 -16.59
C ILE A 63 -7.65 -4.60 -17.67
N ASN A 64 -7.39 -5.86 -17.31
CA ASN A 64 -7.08 -6.96 -18.19
C ASN A 64 -7.94 -8.20 -17.87
N GLU A 65 -9.18 -8.22 -18.31
CA GLU A 65 -10.09 -9.35 -18.09
C GLU A 65 -10.44 -10.18 -19.35
N LYS A 66 -9.76 -9.97 -20.47
CA LYS A 66 -10.06 -10.68 -21.72
C LYS A 66 -9.70 -12.17 -21.59
N PRO A 67 -10.67 -13.09 -21.67
CA PRO A 67 -10.40 -14.51 -21.54
C PRO A 67 -9.58 -15.04 -22.74
N VAL A 68 -8.65 -15.93 -22.47
CA VAL A 68 -7.95 -16.71 -23.50
C VAL A 68 -8.86 -17.84 -23.96
N LEU A 69 -8.91 -18.07 -25.26
CA LEU A 69 -9.65 -19.19 -25.85
C LEU A 69 -9.00 -20.53 -25.48
N ILE A 70 -9.58 -21.24 -24.52
CA ILE A 70 -9.15 -22.62 -24.17
C ILE A 70 -10.14 -23.61 -24.76
N GLY A 71 -9.63 -24.66 -25.39
CA GLY A 71 -10.37 -25.62 -26.20
C GLY A 71 -11.54 -26.31 -25.50
N GLU A 72 -12.61 -26.61 -26.27
CA GLU A 72 -13.83 -27.26 -25.81
C GLU A 72 -13.55 -28.68 -25.32
N GLY A 73 -14.01 -28.98 -24.08
CA GLY A 73 -14.22 -30.39 -23.68
C GLY A 73 -15.44 -30.97 -24.40
N ASN A 74 -15.28 -32.13 -25.04
CA ASN A 74 -16.33 -32.82 -25.80
C ASN A 74 -17.62 -33.05 -25.01
N ARG A 75 -18.76 -32.57 -25.52
CA ARG A 75 -20.09 -32.88 -25.04
C ARG A 75 -20.44 -34.34 -25.33
N LYS A 76 -20.52 -35.18 -24.30
CA LYS A 76 -21.24 -36.48 -24.37
C LYS A 76 -22.54 -36.31 -23.55
N LYS A 77 -23.68 -36.75 -24.14
CA LYS A 77 -24.97 -36.86 -23.45
C LYS A 77 -24.86 -37.91 -22.33
N GLY A 78 -25.10 -37.55 -21.11
CA GLY A 78 -25.14 -38.39 -19.91
C GLY A 78 -25.42 -37.54 -18.65
N LEU A 79 -25.72 -38.20 -17.53
CA LEU A 79 -25.90 -37.55 -16.20
C LEU A 79 -24.78 -36.57 -15.90
N PRO A 80 -25.03 -35.50 -15.11
CA PRO A 80 -24.04 -34.47 -14.83
C PRO A 80 -22.78 -35.10 -14.24
N LYS A 81 -21.74 -35.19 -15.04
CA LYS A 81 -20.38 -35.57 -14.62
C LYS A 81 -19.59 -34.33 -14.29
N GLU A 82 -18.67 -34.45 -13.35
CA GLU A 82 -17.65 -33.46 -13.07
C GLU A 82 -17.09 -32.88 -14.39
N LYS A 83 -17.09 -31.57 -14.52
CA LYS A 83 -16.46 -30.90 -15.65
C LYS A 83 -15.04 -30.51 -15.32
N THR A 84 -14.16 -30.55 -16.29
CA THR A 84 -12.75 -30.20 -16.11
C THR A 84 -12.37 -29.19 -17.18
N LEU A 85 -11.83 -28.03 -16.73
CA LEU A 85 -11.17 -27.05 -17.59
C LEU A 85 -9.66 -27.20 -17.42
N LYS A 86 -8.88 -26.99 -18.48
CA LYS A 86 -7.42 -27.14 -18.44
C LYS A 86 -6.73 -26.02 -19.21
N SER A 87 -5.71 -25.42 -18.59
CA SER A 87 -4.70 -24.60 -19.24
C SER A 87 -3.37 -25.36 -19.35
N LYS A 88 -2.29 -24.67 -19.68
CA LYS A 88 -0.93 -25.25 -19.63
C LYS A 88 -0.46 -25.53 -18.20
N SER A 89 -0.91 -24.75 -17.23
CA SER A 89 -0.43 -24.78 -15.84
C SER A 89 -1.46 -25.22 -14.80
N LEU A 90 -2.76 -25.11 -15.10
CA LEU A 90 -3.86 -25.38 -14.16
C LEU A 90 -4.86 -26.39 -14.73
N ILE A 91 -5.45 -27.15 -13.80
CA ILE A 91 -6.68 -27.93 -14.00
C ILE A 91 -7.71 -27.39 -13.02
N VAL A 92 -8.88 -26.99 -13.51
CA VAL A 92 -10.02 -26.59 -12.69
C VAL A 92 -11.10 -27.67 -12.84
N LYS A 93 -11.42 -28.34 -11.74
CA LYS A 93 -12.53 -29.27 -11.66
C LYS A 93 -13.76 -28.56 -11.11
N ILE A 94 -14.92 -28.89 -11.66
CA ILE A 94 -16.19 -28.26 -11.33
C ILE A 94 -17.15 -29.35 -10.91
N GLY A 95 -17.61 -29.31 -9.66
CA GLY A 95 -18.54 -30.28 -9.08
C GLY A 95 -19.86 -30.33 -9.83
N ALA A 96 -20.36 -31.54 -10.07
CA ALA A 96 -21.56 -31.75 -10.87
C ALA A 96 -22.85 -31.30 -10.17
N VAL A 97 -22.87 -31.27 -8.84
CA VAL A 97 -24.07 -31.03 -8.05
C VAL A 97 -24.28 -29.55 -7.77
N ASN A 98 -23.26 -28.87 -7.24
CA ASN A 98 -23.36 -27.51 -6.74
C ASN A 98 -22.31 -26.56 -7.31
N GLY A 99 -21.47 -27.03 -8.25
CA GLY A 99 -20.49 -26.23 -8.95
C GLY A 99 -19.20 -25.95 -8.17
N ALA A 100 -19.00 -26.56 -7.01
CA ALA A 100 -17.78 -26.38 -6.19
C ALA A 100 -16.53 -26.57 -7.02
N LEU A 101 -15.58 -25.64 -6.91
CA LEU A 101 -14.36 -25.62 -7.72
C LEU A 101 -13.19 -26.25 -6.97
N THR A 102 -12.34 -26.96 -7.72
CA THR A 102 -11.03 -27.43 -7.24
C THR A 102 -9.96 -27.00 -8.21
N PHE A 103 -8.99 -26.23 -7.73
CA PHE A 103 -7.85 -25.74 -8.49
C PHE A 103 -6.64 -26.64 -8.25
N ILE A 104 -6.10 -27.19 -9.30
CA ILE A 104 -5.03 -28.20 -9.26
C ILE A 104 -3.84 -27.73 -10.10
N ASP A 105 -2.66 -27.78 -9.53
CA ASP A 105 -1.43 -27.59 -10.30
C ASP A 105 -1.27 -28.72 -11.29
N ARG A 106 -1.23 -28.37 -12.58
CA ARG A 106 -1.18 -29.38 -13.64
C ARG A 106 0.13 -30.17 -13.70
N LYS A 107 1.24 -29.55 -13.27
CA LYS A 107 2.57 -30.15 -13.30
C LYS A 107 2.75 -31.18 -12.18
N THR A 108 2.31 -30.82 -10.98
CA THR A 108 2.49 -31.67 -9.79
C THR A 108 1.30 -32.57 -9.50
N GLY A 109 0.10 -32.20 -9.96
CA GLY A 109 -1.16 -32.84 -9.61
C GLY A 109 -1.67 -32.48 -8.22
N CYS A 110 -0.99 -31.58 -7.49
CA CYS A 110 -1.40 -31.16 -6.16
C CYS A 110 -2.61 -30.23 -6.21
N ILE A 111 -3.53 -30.37 -5.29
CA ILE A 111 -4.61 -29.42 -5.06
C ILE A 111 -3.98 -28.15 -4.46
N LEU A 112 -4.21 -27.01 -5.09
CA LEU A 112 -3.82 -25.70 -4.59
C LEU A 112 -4.90 -25.13 -3.66
N LEU A 113 -6.15 -25.16 -4.13
CA LEU A 113 -7.33 -24.69 -3.41
C LEU A 113 -8.54 -25.50 -3.80
N ALA A 114 -9.47 -25.73 -2.87
CA ALA A 114 -10.80 -26.24 -3.16
C ALA A 114 -11.85 -25.36 -2.48
N GLU A 115 -13.00 -25.17 -3.13
CA GLU A 115 -14.22 -24.71 -2.47
C GLU A 115 -14.85 -25.87 -1.70
N ARG A 116 -15.63 -25.57 -0.67
CA ARG A 116 -16.35 -26.61 0.09
C ARG A 116 -17.32 -27.37 -0.81
N SER A 117 -17.18 -28.68 -0.82
CA SER A 117 -17.98 -29.57 -1.69
C SER A 117 -19.45 -29.70 -1.29
N ASP A 118 -19.78 -29.35 -0.04
CA ASP A 118 -21.15 -29.39 0.51
C ASP A 118 -21.88 -28.04 0.37
N LEU A 119 -21.15 -26.93 0.55
CA LEU A 119 -21.70 -25.57 0.52
C LEU A 119 -20.68 -24.58 -0.05
N PRO A 120 -20.49 -24.53 -1.40
CA PRO A 120 -19.53 -23.60 -1.99
C PRO A 120 -20.00 -22.14 -1.97
N TYR A 121 -21.28 -21.89 -2.19
CA TYR A 121 -21.84 -20.55 -2.33
C TYR A 121 -23.14 -20.37 -1.56
N GLU A 122 -23.28 -19.19 -0.95
CA GLU A 122 -24.54 -18.71 -0.40
C GLU A 122 -24.86 -17.33 -0.96
N ALA A 123 -26.15 -17.00 -1.01
CA ALA A 123 -26.63 -15.70 -1.43
C ALA A 123 -27.93 -15.36 -0.72
N GLU A 124 -28.01 -14.16 -0.17
CA GLU A 124 -29.22 -13.66 0.48
C GLU A 124 -29.50 -12.22 0.03
N PRO A 125 -30.79 -11.85 -0.21
CA PRO A 125 -31.14 -10.48 -0.57
C PRO A 125 -30.93 -9.55 0.63
N VAL A 126 -30.37 -8.37 0.37
CA VAL A 126 -30.16 -7.31 1.36
C VAL A 126 -30.89 -6.06 0.90
N VAL A 127 -31.70 -5.50 1.79
CA VAL A 127 -32.39 -4.24 1.53
C VAL A 127 -31.37 -3.10 1.60
N GLN A 128 -31.36 -2.27 0.56
CA GLN A 128 -30.59 -1.02 0.58
C GLN A 128 -31.45 0.10 1.11
N GLU A 129 -30.97 0.81 2.11
CA GLU A 129 -31.64 1.91 2.76
C GLU A 129 -30.88 3.21 2.51
N ARG A 130 -31.63 4.30 2.36
CA ARG A 130 -31.12 5.68 2.45
C ARG A 130 -31.51 6.25 3.78
N ILE A 131 -30.56 6.79 4.51
CA ILE A 131 -30.81 7.50 5.77
C ILE A 131 -31.27 8.91 5.44
N ILE A 132 -32.41 9.32 6.00
CA ILE A 132 -32.95 10.68 5.89
C ILE A 132 -32.70 11.40 7.21
N TYR A 133 -31.95 12.48 7.13
CA TYR A 133 -31.53 13.29 8.27
C TYR A 133 -32.48 14.49 8.49
N ASP A 134 -32.60 14.94 9.74
CA ASP A 134 -33.21 16.22 10.06
C ASP A 134 -32.19 17.35 9.83
N GLU A 135 -32.35 18.08 8.77
CA GLU A 135 -31.48 19.24 8.46
C GLU A 135 -31.52 20.32 9.56
N LYS A 136 -32.61 20.38 10.34
CA LYS A 136 -32.75 21.35 11.46
C LYS A 136 -32.02 20.93 12.71
N SER A 137 -31.71 19.66 12.86
CA SER A 137 -30.91 19.15 13.98
C SER A 137 -29.41 19.34 13.78
N ALA A 138 -29.00 19.80 12.59
CA ALA A 138 -27.60 19.97 12.25
C ALA A 138 -26.86 20.80 13.28
N HIS A 139 -25.88 20.23 13.92
CA HIS A 139 -25.00 20.89 14.88
C HIS A 139 -23.54 20.47 14.68
N MET A 140 -22.64 21.36 15.07
CA MET A 140 -21.22 21.14 14.96
C MET A 140 -20.71 20.40 16.18
N VAL A 141 -20.04 19.28 15.96
CA VAL A 141 -19.30 18.55 16.99
C VAL A 141 -17.82 18.80 16.76
N GLU A 142 -17.12 19.23 17.80
CA GLU A 142 -15.67 19.41 17.75
C GLU A 142 -14.97 18.06 17.82
N THR A 143 -14.09 17.78 16.86
CA THR A 143 -13.27 16.57 16.82
C THR A 143 -11.80 16.92 17.00
N ALA A 144 -10.95 15.94 17.21
CA ALA A 144 -9.50 16.19 17.29
C ALA A 144 -8.94 16.82 16.00
N ASN A 145 -9.57 16.55 14.84
CA ASN A 145 -9.16 17.05 13.54
C ASN A 145 -10.08 18.14 12.97
N GLY A 146 -10.87 18.81 13.82
CA GLY A 146 -11.75 19.88 13.41
C GLY A 146 -13.21 19.66 13.79
N LYS A 147 -14.13 20.29 13.07
CA LYS A 147 -15.57 20.23 13.36
C LYS A 147 -16.29 19.39 12.34
N VAL A 148 -17.14 18.48 12.81
CA VAL A 148 -18.01 17.63 11.97
C VAL A 148 -19.47 18.05 12.20
N THR A 149 -20.26 18.14 11.14
CA THR A 149 -21.69 18.35 11.25
C THR A 149 -22.38 17.02 11.52
N VAL A 150 -23.09 16.94 12.63
CA VAL A 150 -23.93 15.80 13.01
C VAL A 150 -25.38 16.18 12.86
N LYS A 151 -26.21 15.26 12.34
CA LYS A 151 -27.65 15.43 12.16
C LYS A 151 -28.38 14.22 12.73
N ASP A 152 -29.58 14.43 13.27
CA ASP A 152 -30.44 13.35 13.74
C ASP A 152 -31.04 12.59 12.56
N ILE A 153 -31.19 11.27 12.68
CA ILE A 153 -31.87 10.44 11.69
C ILE A 153 -33.37 10.54 11.89
N ILE A 154 -34.12 10.96 10.85
CA ILE A 154 -35.58 10.99 10.85
C ILE A 154 -36.16 9.62 10.53
N ARG A 155 -35.65 8.99 9.46
CA ARG A 155 -36.14 7.70 8.96
C ARG A 155 -35.14 7.04 8.02
N ARG A 156 -35.38 5.79 7.69
CA ARG A 156 -34.67 5.03 6.66
C ARG A 156 -35.67 4.67 5.53
N ASP A 157 -35.33 5.05 4.31
CA ASP A 157 -36.18 4.76 3.13
C ASP A 157 -35.50 3.65 2.32
N THR A 158 -36.27 2.59 2.00
CA THR A 158 -35.79 1.54 1.10
C THR A 158 -35.62 2.10 -0.31
N ILE A 159 -34.38 2.03 -0.85
CA ILE A 159 -34.01 2.53 -2.18
C ILE A 159 -33.77 1.41 -3.20
N GLY A 160 -33.56 0.18 -2.74
CA GLY A 160 -33.29 -0.95 -3.61
C GLY A 160 -33.00 -2.23 -2.84
N THR A 161 -32.50 -3.22 -3.56
CA THR A 161 -31.99 -4.48 -3.01
C THR A 161 -30.66 -4.81 -3.70
N SER A 162 -29.70 -5.32 -2.94
CA SER A 162 -28.52 -5.99 -3.43
C SER A 162 -28.47 -7.43 -2.93
N THR A 163 -27.38 -8.11 -3.13
CA THR A 163 -27.20 -9.49 -2.66
C THR A 163 -25.94 -9.57 -1.80
N LYS A 164 -26.08 -10.17 -0.63
CA LYS A 164 -24.95 -10.63 0.17
C LYS A 164 -24.52 -11.99 -0.36
N TYR A 165 -23.28 -12.12 -0.75
CA TYR A 165 -22.72 -13.38 -1.21
C TYR A 165 -21.70 -13.92 -0.22
N ARG A 166 -21.65 -15.24 -0.10
CA ARG A 166 -20.60 -15.97 0.61
C ARG A 166 -20.01 -17.03 -0.30
N VAL A 167 -18.67 -17.17 -0.23
CA VAL A 167 -17.93 -18.29 -0.81
C VAL A 167 -17.16 -19.00 0.28
N HIS A 168 -17.24 -20.32 0.30
CA HIS A 168 -16.60 -21.16 1.30
C HIS A 168 -15.44 -21.95 0.68
N PHE A 169 -14.27 -21.83 1.27
CA PHE A 169 -13.06 -22.52 0.86
C PHE A 169 -12.71 -23.65 1.84
N GLN A 170 -11.97 -24.59 1.35
CA GLN A 170 -11.35 -25.64 2.16
C GLN A 170 -9.86 -25.40 2.17
N TRP A 171 -9.39 -24.66 3.17
CA TRP A 171 -7.97 -24.41 3.36
C TRP A 171 -7.24 -25.70 3.78
N GLN A 172 -5.98 -25.82 3.38
CA GLN A 172 -5.13 -26.94 3.83
C GLN A 172 -4.64 -26.73 5.27
N ASP A 173 -4.36 -27.81 6.01
CA ASP A 173 -4.02 -27.72 7.45
C ASP A 173 -2.72 -26.93 7.70
N ASP A 174 -1.74 -27.04 6.81
CA ASP A 174 -0.44 -26.39 6.88
C ASP A 174 -0.34 -25.10 6.05
N GLU A 175 -1.47 -24.46 5.79
CA GLU A 175 -1.59 -23.26 4.97
C GLU A 175 -1.64 -21.99 5.82
N ALA A 176 -0.78 -21.03 5.50
CA ALA A 176 -0.85 -19.68 6.05
C ALA A 176 -1.40 -18.71 4.98
N LEU A 177 -2.17 -17.73 5.44
CA LEU A 177 -2.85 -16.74 4.62
C LEU A 177 -2.42 -15.32 5.00
N TYR A 178 -2.22 -14.46 4.00
CA TYR A 178 -1.72 -13.09 4.18
C TYR A 178 -2.42 -12.11 3.23
N GLY A 179 -2.43 -10.84 3.60
CA GLY A 179 -2.97 -9.79 2.74
C GLY A 179 -4.17 -9.06 3.35
N LEU A 180 -5.23 -8.86 2.57
CA LEU A 180 -6.45 -8.14 2.87
C LEU A 180 -6.27 -6.66 3.22
N GLY A 181 -5.05 -6.12 3.12
CA GLY A 181 -4.74 -4.71 3.35
C GLY A 181 -4.04 -4.41 4.68
N SER A 182 -4.17 -3.18 5.16
CA SER A 182 -3.61 -2.72 6.44
C SER A 182 -4.66 -2.82 7.53
N HIS A 183 -4.36 -3.59 8.58
CA HIS A 183 -5.24 -3.82 9.72
C HIS A 183 -4.42 -3.69 11.00
N MET A 184 -4.99 -3.08 12.04
CA MET A 184 -4.30 -2.85 13.31
C MET A 184 -4.55 -4.03 14.27
N GLU A 185 -4.17 -5.24 13.84
CA GLU A 185 -4.21 -6.48 14.62
C GLU A 185 -2.78 -7.01 14.84
N ASP A 186 -2.56 -7.67 15.97
CA ASP A 186 -1.22 -8.13 16.39
C ASP A 186 -0.91 -9.56 15.88
N TYR A 187 -1.17 -9.81 14.58
CA TYR A 187 -0.83 -11.10 13.95
C TYR A 187 -0.51 -10.93 12.47
N MET A 188 0.36 -11.80 11.96
CA MET A 188 0.79 -11.80 10.57
C MET A 188 -0.06 -12.76 9.72
N ASN A 189 -0.21 -13.99 10.17
CA ASN A 189 -0.97 -15.04 9.51
C ASN A 189 -2.47 -14.87 9.80
N LEU A 190 -3.26 -14.73 8.75
CA LEU A 190 -4.71 -14.49 8.83
C LEU A 190 -5.53 -15.79 8.93
N ARG A 191 -4.90 -16.96 8.88
CA ARG A 191 -5.56 -18.26 8.96
C ARG A 191 -6.30 -18.42 10.30
N GLY A 192 -7.61 -18.70 10.25
CA GLY A 192 -8.46 -18.85 11.45
C GLY A 192 -8.73 -17.52 12.19
N LYS A 193 -8.51 -16.37 11.53
CA LYS A 193 -8.83 -15.06 12.10
C LYS A 193 -10.11 -14.50 11.47
N THR A 194 -10.87 -13.75 12.24
CA THR A 194 -11.98 -12.95 11.71
C THR A 194 -11.46 -11.60 11.26
N MET A 195 -11.65 -11.26 9.97
CA MET A 195 -11.23 -10.00 9.39
C MET A 195 -12.45 -9.20 8.96
N TYR A 196 -12.60 -8.00 9.54
CA TYR A 196 -13.64 -7.04 9.21
C TYR A 196 -13.09 -6.03 8.19
N LEU A 197 -13.58 -6.07 6.96
CA LEU A 197 -13.00 -5.40 5.80
C LEU A 197 -13.89 -4.23 5.34
N THR A 198 -13.45 -3.02 5.64
CA THR A 198 -13.99 -1.76 5.14
C THR A 198 -12.93 -0.69 5.21
N GLN A 199 -13.15 0.44 4.54
CA GLN A 199 -12.26 1.58 4.65
C GLN A 199 -12.62 2.39 5.89
N HIS A 200 -11.64 2.75 6.70
CA HIS A 200 -11.78 3.74 7.77
C HIS A 200 -10.39 4.17 8.27
N ASN A 201 -10.33 5.17 9.14
CA ASN A 201 -9.09 5.54 9.79
C ASN A 201 -8.44 4.32 10.47
N LEU A 202 -7.14 4.10 10.29
CA LEU A 202 -6.34 2.95 10.75
C LEU A 202 -6.53 1.66 9.95
N LYS A 203 -7.38 1.64 8.93
CA LYS A 203 -7.62 0.44 8.13
C LYS A 203 -7.78 0.76 6.65
N ALA A 204 -6.99 0.13 5.82
CA ALA A 204 -7.13 0.16 4.37
C ALA A 204 -7.43 -1.25 3.86
N MET A 205 -8.67 -1.50 3.45
CA MET A 205 -9.11 -2.77 2.90
C MET A 205 -8.61 -2.94 1.47
N ILE A 206 -7.94 -4.05 1.19
CA ILE A 206 -7.60 -4.49 -0.17
C ILE A 206 -8.01 -5.96 -0.31
N PRO A 207 -8.97 -6.30 -1.17
CA PRO A 207 -9.58 -7.63 -1.23
C PRO A 207 -8.68 -8.65 -1.95
N VAL A 208 -7.43 -8.78 -1.50
CA VAL A 208 -6.41 -9.70 -2.03
C VAL A 208 -5.88 -10.56 -0.92
N LEU A 209 -6.01 -11.88 -1.05
CA LEU A 209 -5.53 -12.88 -0.12
C LEU A 209 -4.47 -13.76 -0.79
N ASN A 210 -3.34 -13.97 -0.15
CA ASN A 210 -2.23 -14.77 -0.65
C ASN A 210 -1.96 -15.97 0.26
N SER A 211 -1.64 -17.10 -0.35
CA SER A 211 -1.42 -18.37 0.33
C SER A 211 0.00 -18.91 0.14
N THR A 212 0.53 -19.54 1.20
CA THR A 212 1.78 -20.31 1.14
C THR A 212 1.70 -21.53 0.20
N LYS A 213 0.49 -21.89 -0.26
CA LYS A 213 0.30 -22.97 -1.26
C LYS A 213 0.54 -22.53 -2.70
N GLY A 214 1.06 -21.30 -2.90
CA GLY A 214 1.45 -20.78 -4.21
C GLY A 214 0.26 -20.31 -5.04
N TYR A 215 -0.70 -19.68 -4.43
CA TYR A 215 -1.80 -18.99 -5.11
C TYR A 215 -2.22 -17.73 -4.36
N GLY A 216 -2.97 -16.88 -5.06
CA GLY A 216 -3.69 -15.74 -4.49
C GLY A 216 -5.13 -15.67 -4.96
N LEU A 217 -5.95 -14.98 -4.19
CA LEU A 217 -7.34 -14.65 -4.52
C LEU A 217 -7.49 -13.13 -4.57
N LEU A 218 -8.13 -12.62 -5.61
CA LEU A 218 -8.57 -11.24 -5.70
C LEU A 218 -10.10 -11.24 -5.81
N PHE A 219 -10.78 -10.61 -4.86
CA PHE A 219 -12.24 -10.46 -4.88
C PHE A 219 -12.58 -9.11 -5.50
N ASP A 220 -13.30 -9.13 -6.64
CA ASP A 220 -13.76 -7.90 -7.30
C ASP A 220 -15.12 -7.48 -6.75
N ALA A 221 -15.10 -6.89 -5.54
CA ALA A 221 -16.29 -6.46 -4.81
C ALA A 221 -16.05 -5.10 -4.16
N GLY A 222 -16.72 -4.05 -4.65
CA GLY A 222 -16.57 -2.68 -4.14
C GLY A 222 -17.23 -2.42 -2.77
N CYS A 223 -17.94 -3.40 -2.22
CA CYS A 223 -18.63 -3.32 -0.92
C CYS A 223 -17.71 -3.68 0.26
N ALA A 224 -18.20 -3.47 1.47
CA ALA A 224 -17.60 -4.04 2.66
C ALA A 224 -17.62 -5.57 2.61
N MET A 225 -16.61 -6.20 3.21
CA MET A 225 -16.45 -7.66 3.24
C MET A 225 -16.13 -8.15 4.65
N LYS A 226 -16.26 -9.44 4.86
CA LYS A 226 -15.81 -10.15 6.07
C LYS A 226 -15.15 -11.46 5.67
N MET A 227 -14.04 -11.79 6.32
CA MET A 227 -13.47 -13.15 6.31
C MET A 227 -13.65 -13.76 7.69
N GLU A 228 -14.19 -14.95 7.77
CA GLU A 228 -14.35 -15.72 9.00
C GLU A 228 -14.16 -17.20 8.71
N ASP A 229 -13.18 -17.83 9.37
CA ASP A 229 -12.79 -19.21 9.12
C ASP A 229 -12.52 -19.53 7.64
N ASP A 230 -13.43 -20.27 7.00
CA ASP A 230 -13.37 -20.69 5.60
C ASP A 230 -14.26 -19.83 4.68
N CYS A 231 -14.95 -18.85 5.23
CA CYS A 231 -15.94 -18.03 4.54
C CYS A 231 -15.43 -16.64 4.19
N ILE A 232 -15.60 -16.24 2.95
CA ILE A 232 -15.48 -14.84 2.50
C ILE A 232 -16.87 -14.32 2.18
N GLU A 233 -17.28 -13.28 2.89
CA GLU A 233 -18.57 -12.62 2.74
C GLU A 233 -18.41 -11.27 2.04
N MET A 234 -19.25 -10.99 1.06
CA MET A 234 -19.42 -9.70 0.37
C MET A 234 -20.79 -9.13 0.76
N GLU A 235 -20.79 -8.00 1.46
CA GLU A 235 -22.00 -7.44 2.11
C GLU A 235 -23.09 -6.97 1.14
N ALA A 236 -22.68 -6.43 -0.03
CA ALA A 236 -23.60 -5.93 -1.04
C ALA A 236 -22.95 -5.99 -2.42
N ALA A 237 -23.29 -6.99 -3.21
CA ALA A 237 -22.73 -7.17 -4.54
C ALA A 237 -23.80 -7.61 -5.53
N ASN A 238 -23.60 -7.35 -6.82
CA ASN A 238 -24.45 -7.86 -7.89
C ASN A 238 -24.07 -9.28 -8.31
N VAL A 239 -22.80 -9.60 -8.10
CA VAL A 239 -22.17 -10.86 -8.52
C VAL A 239 -21.15 -11.26 -7.45
N LEU A 240 -21.11 -12.54 -7.08
CA LEU A 240 -19.93 -13.09 -6.45
C LEU A 240 -18.85 -13.21 -7.52
N ASP A 241 -17.77 -12.45 -7.37
CA ASP A 241 -16.75 -12.25 -8.40
C ASP A 241 -15.35 -12.35 -7.79
N TYR A 242 -14.56 -13.34 -8.23
CA TYR A 242 -13.19 -13.46 -7.78
C TYR A 242 -12.25 -14.06 -8.83
N TYR A 243 -10.98 -13.76 -8.69
CA TYR A 243 -9.89 -14.30 -9.49
C TYR A 243 -9.02 -15.20 -8.64
N PHE A 244 -8.79 -16.43 -9.13
CA PHE A 244 -7.75 -17.31 -8.61
C PHE A 244 -6.47 -17.09 -9.45
N ILE A 245 -5.36 -16.80 -8.78
CA ILE A 245 -4.07 -16.49 -9.39
C ILE A 245 -3.06 -17.52 -8.92
N LYS A 246 -2.60 -18.38 -9.80
CA LYS A 246 -1.50 -19.31 -9.52
C LYS A 246 -0.16 -18.58 -9.56
N GLY A 247 0.70 -18.85 -8.58
CA GLY A 247 2.10 -18.44 -8.57
C GLY A 247 2.91 -19.41 -7.72
N GLU A 248 4.08 -19.85 -8.18
CA GLU A 248 4.94 -20.72 -7.36
C GLU A 248 5.56 -19.97 -6.17
N THR A 249 5.53 -18.64 -6.20
CA THR A 249 6.03 -17.70 -5.17
C THR A 249 5.06 -16.55 -5.02
N PHE A 250 5.13 -15.83 -3.89
CA PHE A 250 4.34 -14.61 -3.69
C PHE A 250 4.61 -13.56 -4.78
N ASP A 251 5.86 -13.38 -5.21
CA ASP A 251 6.20 -12.45 -6.30
C ASP A 251 5.48 -12.80 -7.61
N LYS A 252 5.32 -14.09 -7.94
CA LYS A 252 4.57 -14.53 -9.12
C LYS A 252 3.07 -14.33 -8.97
N VAL A 253 2.51 -14.50 -7.76
CA VAL A 253 1.11 -14.16 -7.48
C VAL A 253 0.89 -12.66 -7.65
N ILE A 254 1.78 -11.82 -7.11
CA ILE A 254 1.74 -10.37 -7.29
C ILE A 254 1.88 -9.96 -8.76
N ALA A 255 2.70 -10.65 -9.53
CA ALA A 255 2.80 -10.43 -10.98
C ALA A 255 1.47 -10.72 -11.68
N GLY A 256 0.78 -11.80 -11.32
CA GLY A 256 -0.57 -12.10 -11.80
C GLY A 256 -1.61 -11.07 -11.39
N TYR A 257 -1.57 -10.63 -10.14
CA TYR A 257 -2.40 -9.53 -9.64
C TYR A 257 -2.19 -8.23 -10.44
N ARG A 258 -0.92 -7.83 -10.67
CA ARG A 258 -0.61 -6.62 -11.44
C ARG A 258 -0.88 -6.78 -12.94
N HIS A 259 -0.86 -7.99 -13.46
CA HIS A 259 -1.38 -8.25 -14.80
C HIS A 259 -2.86 -7.88 -14.90
N LEU A 260 -3.67 -8.24 -13.91
CA LEU A 260 -5.09 -7.89 -13.86
C LEU A 260 -5.33 -6.39 -13.60
N THR A 261 -4.58 -5.80 -12.67
CA THR A 261 -4.90 -4.50 -12.06
C THR A 261 -3.98 -3.35 -12.50
N GLY A 262 -2.95 -3.63 -13.27
CA GLY A 262 -1.98 -2.64 -13.74
C GLY A 262 -0.70 -2.54 -12.90
N GLN A 263 0.35 -2.08 -13.56
CA GLN A 263 1.67 -1.91 -12.98
C GLN A 263 1.75 -0.68 -12.07
N CYS A 264 2.67 -0.75 -11.10
CA CYS A 264 3.03 0.41 -10.29
C CYS A 264 4.04 1.28 -11.06
N PRO A 265 3.82 2.60 -11.24
CA PRO A 265 4.80 3.49 -11.84
C PRO A 265 6.02 3.68 -10.96
N MET A 266 7.14 4.13 -11.55
CA MET A 266 8.33 4.48 -10.82
C MET A 266 8.09 5.71 -9.95
N MET A 267 8.34 5.59 -8.65
CA MET A 267 8.20 6.68 -7.69
C MET A 267 9.36 7.67 -7.83
N PRO A 268 9.15 8.96 -7.49
CA PRO A 268 10.23 9.94 -7.55
C PRO A 268 11.31 9.63 -6.51
N ARG A 269 12.58 9.90 -6.89
CA ARG A 269 13.74 9.57 -6.06
C ARG A 269 13.70 10.21 -4.67
N TYR A 270 13.17 11.44 -4.57
CA TYR A 270 13.08 12.17 -3.30
C TYR A 270 12.16 11.49 -2.27
N MET A 271 11.24 10.60 -2.69
CA MET A 271 10.43 9.78 -1.75
C MET A 271 11.30 8.86 -0.89
N PHE A 272 12.46 8.43 -1.41
CA PHE A 272 13.36 7.51 -0.72
C PHE A 272 14.32 8.19 0.26
N GLY A 273 14.35 9.52 0.30
CA GLY A 273 15.03 10.29 1.34
C GLY A 273 14.18 10.41 2.62
N TYR A 274 14.41 11.49 3.37
CA TYR A 274 13.68 11.80 4.60
C TYR A 274 12.62 12.88 4.35
N THR A 275 11.42 12.67 4.89
CA THR A 275 10.31 13.62 4.88
C THR A 275 9.99 14.10 6.29
N GLN A 276 10.06 15.41 6.50
CA GLN A 276 9.63 16.05 7.73
C GLN A 276 8.23 16.60 7.61
N SER A 277 7.37 16.21 8.53
CA SER A 277 6.00 16.67 8.66
C SER A 277 5.63 16.84 10.13
N LYS A 278 4.60 17.61 10.39
CA LYS A 278 3.86 17.63 11.65
C LYS A 278 2.46 18.18 11.42
N GLU A 279 1.53 17.92 12.28
CA GLU A 279 0.27 18.61 12.41
C GLU A 279 0.46 19.79 13.39
N ARG A 280 0.64 21.06 12.93
CA ARG A 280 0.99 21.49 11.57
C ARG A 280 1.97 22.66 11.62
N TYR A 281 2.62 22.97 10.53
CA TYR A 281 3.28 24.27 10.33
C TYR A 281 2.21 25.34 10.05
N VAL A 282 2.25 26.44 10.78
CA VAL A 282 1.14 27.41 10.80
C VAL A 282 1.33 28.58 9.84
N SER A 283 2.48 28.70 9.20
CA SER A 283 2.78 29.75 8.23
C SER A 283 3.88 29.34 7.27
N GLN A 284 4.02 30.09 6.17
CA GLN A 284 5.16 29.90 5.26
C GLN A 284 6.51 30.11 5.95
N ASP A 285 6.61 31.05 6.90
CA ASP A 285 7.84 31.32 7.63
C ASP A 285 8.20 30.16 8.57
N ASP A 286 7.21 29.46 9.12
CA ASP A 286 7.43 28.28 9.97
C ASP A 286 8.03 27.13 9.17
N ILE A 287 7.52 26.88 7.95
CA ILE A 287 8.07 25.90 7.01
C ILE A 287 9.50 26.25 6.64
N LEU A 288 9.75 27.49 6.19
CA LEU A 288 11.07 27.93 5.72
C LEU A 288 12.11 27.92 6.84
N ARG A 289 11.73 28.33 8.04
CA ARG A 289 12.61 28.29 9.21
C ARG A 289 12.95 26.86 9.59
N THR A 290 11.97 25.94 9.56
CA THR A 290 12.21 24.53 9.88
C THR A 290 13.14 23.88 8.86
N LEU A 291 12.88 24.06 7.57
CA LEU A 291 13.74 23.53 6.52
C LEU A 291 15.15 24.13 6.56
N GLY A 292 15.23 25.47 6.80
CA GLY A 292 16.52 26.15 6.97
C GLY A 292 17.34 25.62 8.15
N GLU A 293 16.67 25.21 9.25
CA GLU A 293 17.36 24.61 10.40
C GLU A 293 17.90 23.21 10.08
N TYR A 294 17.21 22.38 9.30
CA TYR A 294 17.76 21.11 8.78
C TYR A 294 19.04 21.36 7.97
N ARG A 295 19.01 22.31 7.04
CA ARG A 295 20.19 22.67 6.23
C ARG A 295 21.34 23.23 7.07
N ARG A 296 21.02 24.12 8.03
CA ARG A 296 22.02 24.68 8.95
C ARG A 296 22.74 23.63 9.79
N ARG A 297 22.00 22.55 10.16
CA ARG A 297 22.53 21.43 10.93
C ARG A 297 23.16 20.34 10.06
N HIS A 298 23.15 20.50 8.75
CA HIS A 298 23.59 19.48 7.79
C HIS A 298 22.88 18.13 7.96
N VAL A 299 21.62 18.15 8.39
CA VAL A 299 20.78 16.95 8.50
C VAL A 299 20.08 16.74 7.16
N PRO A 300 20.28 15.57 6.51
CA PRO A 300 19.64 15.28 5.22
C PRO A 300 18.12 15.34 5.28
N ILE A 301 17.53 15.97 4.25
CA ILE A 301 16.06 16.04 4.07
C ILE A 301 15.72 16.26 2.60
N ASP A 302 14.73 15.57 2.08
CA ASP A 302 14.24 15.74 0.71
C ASP A 302 12.91 16.48 0.63
N MET A 303 12.03 16.34 1.64
CA MET A 303 10.69 16.89 1.55
C MET A 303 10.20 17.46 2.89
N ILE A 304 9.49 18.58 2.82
CA ILE A 304 8.73 19.14 3.93
C ILE A 304 7.25 19.22 3.55
N VAL A 305 6.37 19.07 4.54
CA VAL A 305 4.92 18.92 4.32
C VAL A 305 4.15 20.08 4.90
N GLN A 306 3.25 20.68 4.11
CA GLN A 306 2.18 21.52 4.58
C GLN A 306 0.94 20.67 4.84
N ASP A 307 0.59 20.52 6.08
CA ASP A 307 -0.60 19.80 6.52
C ASP A 307 -1.85 20.72 6.52
N TRP A 308 -2.99 20.15 6.88
CA TRP A 308 -4.32 20.74 6.84
C TRP A 308 -4.46 22.12 7.57
N ASN A 309 -5.66 22.72 7.49
CA ASN A 309 -6.03 23.99 8.13
C ASN A 309 -5.11 25.19 7.75
N TYR A 310 -4.59 25.17 6.51
CA TYR A 310 -3.94 26.31 5.88
C TYR A 310 -4.95 27.26 5.18
N TRP A 311 -6.20 26.85 5.13
CA TRP A 311 -7.29 27.57 4.44
C TRP A 311 -7.82 28.76 5.24
N PRO A 312 -8.34 29.81 4.54
CA PRO A 312 -8.83 31.03 5.19
C PRO A 312 -10.18 30.84 5.90
N GLN A 313 -10.97 29.82 5.51
CA GLN A 313 -12.29 29.54 6.06
C GLN A 313 -12.75 28.13 5.75
N GLY A 314 -13.75 27.65 6.50
CA GLY A 314 -14.40 26.36 6.29
C GLY A 314 -13.49 25.20 6.59
N TRP A 315 -13.70 24.11 5.84
CA TRP A 315 -12.97 22.85 5.94
C TRP A 315 -12.55 22.37 4.54
N GLY A 316 -11.34 21.82 4.39
CA GLY A 316 -10.86 21.23 3.15
C GLY A 316 -10.76 22.17 1.94
N TYR A 317 -10.81 23.48 2.16
CA TYR A 317 -10.72 24.47 1.10
C TYR A 317 -9.31 24.53 0.52
N MET A 318 -9.16 24.14 -0.74
CA MET A 318 -7.88 24.22 -1.44
C MET A 318 -7.53 25.68 -1.79
N LYS A 319 -7.22 26.45 -0.76
CA LYS A 319 -6.72 27.83 -0.86
C LYS A 319 -5.94 28.17 0.39
N MET A 320 -4.74 28.70 0.21
CA MET A 320 -3.94 29.15 1.36
C MET A 320 -4.43 30.50 1.88
N ASP A 321 -4.51 30.64 3.22
CA ASP A 321 -4.84 31.90 3.88
C ASP A 321 -3.72 32.92 3.63
N PRO A 322 -4.01 34.03 2.94
CA PRO A 322 -2.99 35.03 2.60
C PRO A 322 -2.38 35.72 3.82
N LYS A 323 -3.00 35.61 4.98
CA LYS A 323 -2.48 36.13 6.25
C LYS A 323 -1.22 35.37 6.69
N PHE A 324 -1.20 34.06 6.51
CA PHE A 324 -0.13 33.15 6.95
C PHE A 324 0.74 32.66 5.79
N TYR A 325 0.18 32.66 4.60
CA TYR A 325 0.83 32.22 3.35
C TYR A 325 0.66 33.28 2.27
N PRO A 326 1.29 34.47 2.44
CA PRO A 326 1.06 35.63 1.54
C PRO A 326 1.49 35.34 0.08
N ASN A 327 2.41 34.43 -0.14
CA ASN A 327 2.87 34.08 -1.47
C ASN A 327 3.25 32.59 -1.58
N PRO A 328 2.29 31.70 -1.87
CA PRO A 328 2.54 30.26 -1.99
C PRO A 328 3.57 29.87 -3.06
N LYS A 329 3.68 30.67 -4.14
CA LYS A 329 4.72 30.46 -5.16
C LYS A 329 6.11 30.73 -4.58
N ALA A 330 6.30 31.85 -3.91
CA ALA A 330 7.57 32.19 -3.28
C ALA A 330 7.95 31.19 -2.17
N LEU A 331 6.95 30.62 -1.47
CA LEU A 331 7.19 29.51 -0.54
C LEU A 331 7.80 28.30 -1.28
N ALA A 332 7.16 27.83 -2.35
CA ALA A 332 7.66 26.71 -3.13
C ALA A 332 9.03 26.98 -3.74
N ASP A 333 9.23 28.19 -4.33
CA ASP A 333 10.53 28.61 -4.90
C ASP A 333 11.63 28.60 -3.83
N SER A 334 11.33 29.05 -2.59
CA SER A 334 12.29 29.06 -1.49
C SER A 334 12.62 27.65 -0.97
N VAL A 335 11.63 26.76 -0.93
CA VAL A 335 11.86 25.35 -0.61
C VAL A 335 12.74 24.69 -1.66
N HIS A 336 12.49 24.96 -2.94
CA HIS A 336 13.30 24.45 -4.04
C HIS A 336 14.73 25.03 -4.03
N ALA A 337 14.90 26.30 -3.69
CA ALA A 337 16.23 26.91 -3.53
C ALA A 337 17.06 26.25 -2.44
N MET A 338 16.40 25.64 -1.44
CA MET A 338 17.05 24.80 -0.43
C MET A 338 17.14 23.33 -0.83
N ASN A 339 16.95 22.98 -2.11
CA ASN A 339 17.01 21.61 -2.64
C ASN A 339 16.07 20.64 -1.90
N ALA A 340 14.85 21.06 -1.61
CA ALA A 340 13.82 20.21 -1.04
C ALA A 340 12.53 20.29 -1.86
N LYS A 341 11.61 19.38 -1.61
CA LYS A 341 10.27 19.28 -2.22
C LYS A 341 9.20 19.68 -1.21
N LEU A 342 8.08 20.17 -1.72
CA LEU A 342 6.95 20.62 -0.91
C LEU A 342 5.71 19.76 -1.21
N MET A 343 5.26 19.01 -0.20
CA MET A 343 4.00 18.27 -0.24
C MET A 343 2.90 19.11 0.41
N VAL A 344 1.66 18.98 -0.05
CA VAL A 344 0.48 19.62 0.55
C VAL A 344 -0.64 18.62 0.81
N SER A 345 -1.27 18.75 1.98
CA SER A 345 -2.48 17.99 2.33
C SER A 345 -3.70 18.55 1.59
N ILE A 346 -4.47 17.68 0.95
CA ILE A 346 -5.73 18.01 0.26
C ILE A 346 -6.83 17.05 0.70
N TRP A 347 -8.06 17.55 0.79
CA TRP A 347 -9.18 16.86 1.40
C TRP A 347 -10.35 16.70 0.41
N PRO A 348 -11.04 15.56 0.39
CA PRO A 348 -12.13 15.31 -0.57
C PRO A 348 -13.49 15.87 -0.13
N ASN A 349 -13.59 16.47 1.06
CA ASN A 349 -14.83 16.89 1.70
C ASN A 349 -14.83 18.38 2.07
N PRO A 350 -14.77 19.29 1.07
CA PRO A 350 -14.82 20.72 1.34
C PRO A 350 -16.18 21.13 1.93
N GLN A 351 -16.14 21.91 3.03
CA GLN A 351 -17.34 22.35 3.75
C GLN A 351 -17.26 23.83 4.12
N TYR A 352 -18.38 24.52 4.12
CA TYR A 352 -18.53 25.93 4.55
C TYR A 352 -17.51 26.88 3.91
N CYS A 353 -17.26 26.68 2.63
CA CYS A 353 -16.32 27.45 1.84
C CYS A 353 -16.80 27.61 0.38
N PRO A 354 -16.29 28.62 -0.37
CA PRO A 354 -16.66 28.83 -1.77
C PRO A 354 -16.49 27.62 -2.67
N GLN A 355 -15.49 26.79 -2.44
CA GLN A 355 -15.28 25.54 -3.17
C GLN A 355 -16.44 24.56 -2.97
N ALA A 356 -16.93 24.39 -1.75
CA ALA A 356 -18.07 23.53 -1.45
C ALA A 356 -19.34 24.00 -2.17
N ASP A 357 -19.62 25.33 -2.13
CA ASP A 357 -20.77 25.91 -2.81
C ASP A 357 -20.71 25.74 -4.32
N ASP A 358 -19.50 25.90 -4.88
CA ASP A 358 -19.26 25.74 -6.30
C ASP A 358 -19.47 24.29 -6.76
N PHE A 359 -18.96 23.31 -6.00
CA PHE A 359 -19.21 21.89 -6.29
C PHE A 359 -20.69 21.52 -6.18
N LYS A 360 -21.39 22.03 -5.15
CA LYS A 360 -22.84 21.83 -4.99
C LYS A 360 -23.61 22.40 -6.17
N SER A 361 -23.26 23.61 -6.63
CA SER A 361 -23.94 24.26 -7.76
C SER A 361 -23.83 23.49 -9.07
N LYS A 362 -22.78 22.64 -9.22
CA LYS A 362 -22.53 21.80 -10.40
C LYS A 362 -23.05 20.37 -10.26
N GLY A 363 -23.60 20.01 -9.09
CA GLY A 363 -24.01 18.63 -8.80
C GLY A 363 -22.83 17.66 -8.67
N TYR A 364 -21.68 18.15 -8.21
CA TYR A 364 -20.43 17.36 -8.01
C TYR A 364 -20.20 16.93 -6.55
N MET A 365 -21.25 17.03 -5.72
CA MET A 365 -21.20 16.59 -4.33
C MET A 365 -22.10 15.37 -4.13
N LEU A 366 -21.61 14.41 -3.38
CA LEU A 366 -22.36 13.31 -2.78
C LEU A 366 -22.93 13.74 -1.44
N GLU A 367 -23.66 12.85 -0.77
CA GLU A 367 -24.09 13.05 0.61
C GLU A 367 -22.88 13.30 1.55
N HIS A 368 -23.11 13.92 2.68
CA HIS A 368 -22.11 14.24 3.71
C HIS A 368 -20.98 15.17 3.24
N ASP A 369 -21.28 16.05 2.28
CA ASP A 369 -20.32 17.05 1.74
C ASP A 369 -19.03 16.45 1.13
N VAL A 370 -19.11 15.27 0.57
CA VAL A 370 -17.99 14.61 -0.14
C VAL A 370 -18.12 14.89 -1.65
N TYR A 371 -17.01 15.28 -2.33
CA TYR A 371 -17.11 15.43 -3.77
C TYR A 371 -17.25 14.07 -4.48
N ASP A 372 -17.99 14.02 -5.57
CA ASP A 372 -18.24 12.80 -6.33
C ASP A 372 -17.00 12.34 -7.12
N ALA A 373 -16.11 11.59 -6.46
CA ALA A 373 -14.94 11.04 -7.13
C ALA A 373 -15.28 9.98 -8.20
N PHE A 374 -16.49 9.43 -8.21
CA PHE A 374 -16.93 8.49 -9.25
C PHE A 374 -17.21 9.19 -10.58
N SER A 375 -17.55 10.49 -10.55
CA SER A 375 -17.73 11.34 -11.74
C SER A 375 -16.39 11.81 -12.30
N GLU A 376 -16.13 11.53 -13.60
CA GLU A 376 -14.93 12.02 -14.28
C GLU A 376 -14.87 13.55 -14.30
N ASP A 377 -16.00 14.22 -14.52
CA ASP A 377 -16.07 15.67 -14.56
C ASP A 377 -15.83 16.30 -13.18
N ALA A 378 -16.34 15.68 -12.12
CA ALA A 378 -16.05 16.13 -10.76
C ALA A 378 -14.58 15.93 -10.38
N ARG A 379 -13.93 14.82 -10.81
CA ARG A 379 -12.48 14.63 -10.63
C ARG A 379 -11.66 15.69 -11.38
N LYS A 380 -12.00 16.01 -12.62
CA LYS A 380 -11.35 17.09 -13.37
C LYS A 380 -11.52 18.44 -12.68
N TYR A 381 -12.71 18.68 -12.15
CA TYR A 381 -13.01 19.91 -11.45
C TYR A 381 -12.26 20.02 -10.12
N TYR A 382 -12.19 18.94 -9.34
CA TYR A 382 -11.36 18.86 -8.14
C TYR A 382 -9.88 19.14 -8.46
N TRP A 383 -9.37 18.51 -9.51
CA TRP A 383 -8.01 18.75 -9.97
C TRP A 383 -7.78 20.21 -10.36
N SER A 384 -8.76 20.92 -10.94
CA SER A 384 -8.59 22.32 -11.31
C SER A 384 -8.26 23.21 -10.12
N TYR A 385 -8.81 22.93 -8.94
CA TYR A 385 -8.44 23.62 -7.69
C TYR A 385 -7.00 23.29 -7.30
N ALA A 386 -6.64 22.03 -7.25
CA ALA A 386 -5.29 21.58 -6.92
C ALA A 386 -4.24 22.14 -7.89
N MET A 387 -4.56 22.17 -9.19
CA MET A 387 -3.70 22.76 -10.23
C MET A 387 -3.48 24.25 -9.99
N ASN A 388 -4.55 25.01 -9.80
CA ASN A 388 -4.49 26.47 -9.72
C ASN A 388 -3.86 26.95 -8.41
N GLU A 389 -4.17 26.29 -7.29
CA GLU A 389 -3.72 26.73 -5.97
C GLU A 389 -2.35 26.22 -5.58
N PHE A 390 -1.93 25.05 -6.10
CA PHE A 390 -0.69 24.39 -5.65
C PHE A 390 0.24 24.02 -6.80
N PHE A 391 -0.17 23.16 -7.73
CA PHE A 391 0.75 22.57 -8.71
C PHE A 391 1.40 23.60 -9.61
N SER A 392 0.63 24.56 -10.13
CA SER A 392 1.14 25.69 -10.95
C SER A 392 2.07 26.62 -10.17
N LYS A 393 2.02 26.60 -8.85
CA LYS A 393 2.86 27.40 -7.95
C LYS A 393 4.13 26.67 -7.50
N GLY A 394 4.29 25.39 -7.88
CA GLY A 394 5.49 24.61 -7.63
C GLY A 394 5.41 23.61 -6.48
N PHE A 395 4.22 23.31 -5.95
CA PHE A 395 4.07 22.19 -5.02
C PHE A 395 4.33 20.87 -5.77
N ASP A 396 5.01 19.92 -5.14
CA ASP A 396 5.58 18.75 -5.82
C ASP A 396 4.80 17.45 -5.58
N ALA A 397 4.11 17.34 -4.45
CA ALA A 397 3.49 16.09 -4.01
C ALA A 397 2.17 16.32 -3.27
N TRP A 398 1.34 15.28 -3.25
CA TRP A 398 -0.01 15.31 -2.69
C TRP A 398 -0.09 14.43 -1.46
N TRP A 399 -0.79 14.91 -0.45
CA TRP A 399 -1.25 14.13 0.67
C TRP A 399 -2.79 14.14 0.67
N CYS A 400 -3.38 13.07 0.14
CA CYS A 400 -4.83 12.87 0.07
C CYS A 400 -5.30 12.27 1.39
N ASP A 401 -5.51 13.15 2.36
CA ASP A 401 -6.06 12.77 3.66
C ASP A 401 -7.56 12.51 3.57
N CYS A 402 -8.10 11.74 4.50
CA CYS A 402 -9.53 11.37 4.56
C CYS A 402 -10.05 10.77 3.24
N SER A 403 -9.24 9.93 2.58
CA SER A 403 -9.57 9.38 1.26
C SER A 403 -10.49 8.17 1.30
N GLU A 404 -11.03 7.76 2.43
CA GLU A 404 -12.07 6.73 2.63
C GLU A 404 -13.50 7.12 2.17
N PRO A 405 -14.08 8.31 2.13
CA PRO A 405 -13.77 9.69 2.53
C PRO A 405 -14.46 10.15 3.83
N LEU A 406 -15.13 9.28 4.49
CA LEU A 406 -15.80 9.49 5.78
C LEU A 406 -15.25 8.52 6.79
N ASP A 407 -15.29 8.92 8.05
CA ASP A 407 -14.72 8.15 9.13
C ASP A 407 -15.66 8.14 10.34
N GLY A 408 -16.25 6.98 10.61
CA GLY A 408 -17.11 6.75 11.74
C GLY A 408 -16.39 6.85 13.09
N ASP A 409 -15.08 6.75 13.12
CA ASP A 409 -14.26 6.84 14.34
C ASP A 409 -14.33 8.24 14.98
N TRP A 410 -14.62 9.27 14.18
CA TRP A 410 -14.81 10.64 14.67
C TRP A 410 -16.26 10.97 15.03
N THR A 411 -17.17 10.01 14.96
CA THR A 411 -18.52 10.19 15.42
C THR A 411 -18.61 10.06 16.94
N TRP A 412 -19.53 10.84 17.55
CA TRP A 412 -19.73 10.83 18.98
C TRP A 412 -20.05 9.41 19.50
N GLY A 413 -19.37 9.04 20.58
CA GLY A 413 -19.67 7.82 21.33
C GLY A 413 -18.78 6.62 21.02
N LEU A 414 -17.91 6.67 20.00
CA LEU A 414 -16.98 5.55 19.74
C LEU A 414 -15.93 5.34 20.84
N GLY A 415 -15.56 6.39 21.57
CA GLY A 415 -14.66 6.28 22.72
C GLY A 415 -15.15 5.35 23.82
N GLN A 416 -16.46 5.10 23.90
CA GLN A 416 -17.02 4.15 24.89
C GLN A 416 -16.96 2.68 24.46
N TYR A 417 -16.78 2.37 23.16
CA TYR A 417 -16.66 0.99 22.68
C TYR A 417 -15.23 0.46 22.70
N GLY A 418 -14.30 1.35 22.85
CA GLY A 418 -12.87 1.02 22.91
C GLY A 418 -12.25 0.69 21.55
N TRP A 419 -10.96 0.83 21.51
CA TRP A 419 -10.08 0.53 20.36
C TRP A 419 -10.27 -0.89 19.80
N ASN A 420 -10.54 -1.86 20.68
CA ASN A 420 -10.54 -3.28 20.33
C ASN A 420 -11.88 -3.83 19.82
N ASN A 421 -12.92 -3.00 19.73
CA ASN A 421 -14.21 -3.48 19.19
C ASN A 421 -14.24 -3.33 17.67
N GLN A 422 -13.54 -4.23 16.98
CA GLN A 422 -13.41 -4.21 15.52
C GLN A 422 -14.74 -4.42 14.80
N GLU A 423 -15.61 -5.26 15.33
CA GLU A 423 -16.93 -5.53 14.74
C GLU A 423 -17.82 -4.27 14.74
N GLU A 424 -17.87 -3.57 15.86
CA GLU A 424 -18.69 -2.37 15.96
C GLU A 424 -18.15 -1.22 15.12
N ARG A 425 -16.81 -1.04 15.09
CA ARG A 425 -16.18 -0.08 14.19
C ARG A 425 -16.46 -0.41 12.73
N TRP A 426 -16.42 -1.69 12.36
CA TRP A 426 -16.78 -2.14 11.03
C TRP A 426 -18.22 -1.79 10.67
N HIS A 427 -19.19 -2.10 11.53
CA HIS A 427 -20.61 -1.75 11.30
C HIS A 427 -20.80 -0.25 11.09
N LYS A 428 -20.25 0.59 11.97
CA LYS A 428 -20.39 2.06 11.85
C LYS A 428 -19.75 2.62 10.58
N ASN A 429 -18.54 2.19 10.26
CA ASN A 429 -17.85 2.69 9.06
C ASN A 429 -18.52 2.17 7.78
N LYS A 430 -18.95 0.91 7.76
CA LYS A 430 -19.73 0.35 6.67
C LYS A 430 -21.02 1.14 6.43
N ASP A 431 -21.76 1.43 7.48
CA ASP A 431 -23.05 2.12 7.37
C ASP A 431 -22.89 3.55 6.84
N ILE A 432 -21.95 4.34 7.38
CA ILE A 432 -21.74 5.72 6.93
C ILE A 432 -21.21 5.79 5.49
N LEU A 433 -20.30 4.88 5.13
CA LEU A 433 -19.79 4.82 3.76
C LEU A 433 -20.85 4.33 2.77
N SER A 434 -21.69 3.38 3.19
CA SER A 434 -22.79 2.89 2.35
C SER A 434 -23.85 3.96 2.12
N ASP A 435 -24.17 4.77 3.14
CA ASP A 435 -25.11 5.88 3.02
C ASP A 435 -24.60 6.97 2.06
N ALA A 436 -23.32 7.34 2.19
CA ALA A 436 -22.72 8.40 1.37
C ALA A 436 -22.42 7.95 -0.07
N LEU A 437 -21.91 6.73 -0.25
CA LEU A 437 -21.31 6.28 -1.51
C LEU A 437 -22.16 5.24 -2.25
N GLY A 438 -23.10 4.60 -1.55
CA GLY A 438 -23.81 3.39 -1.98
C GLY A 438 -23.07 2.11 -1.58
N ALA A 439 -23.81 1.14 -1.04
CA ALA A 439 -23.26 -0.07 -0.42
C ALA A 439 -22.35 -0.88 -1.36
N GLU A 440 -22.70 -0.97 -2.64
CA GLU A 440 -21.95 -1.77 -3.64
C GLU A 440 -20.58 -1.18 -4.02
N ARG A 441 -20.32 0.08 -3.69
CA ARG A 441 -19.07 0.80 -4.05
C ARG A 441 -18.43 1.54 -2.87
N SER A 442 -18.88 1.22 -1.66
CA SER A 442 -18.49 1.92 -0.44
C SER A 442 -16.97 1.89 -0.15
N SER A 443 -16.24 0.89 -0.68
CA SER A 443 -14.80 0.76 -0.51
C SER A 443 -13.96 1.31 -1.68
N LEU A 444 -14.58 1.83 -2.76
CA LEU A 444 -13.87 2.21 -3.99
C LEU A 444 -13.43 3.67 -4.06
N TYR A 445 -13.84 4.52 -3.14
CA TYR A 445 -13.68 5.96 -3.27
C TYR A 445 -12.21 6.37 -3.45
N SER A 446 -11.30 5.84 -2.63
CA SER A 446 -9.87 6.16 -2.69
C SER A 446 -9.23 5.84 -4.04
N LEU A 447 -9.67 4.75 -4.68
CA LEU A 447 -9.19 4.35 -6.01
C LEU A 447 -9.55 5.39 -7.07
N TYR A 448 -10.81 5.88 -7.08
CA TYR A 448 -11.25 6.91 -8.01
C TYR A 448 -10.64 8.28 -7.70
N HIS A 449 -10.47 8.60 -6.43
CA HIS A 449 -9.81 9.83 -6.02
C HIS A 449 -8.34 9.85 -6.47
N ALA A 450 -7.59 8.77 -6.20
CA ALA A 450 -6.21 8.62 -6.65
C ALA A 450 -6.07 8.65 -8.17
N MET A 451 -7.01 8.01 -8.91
CA MET A 451 -7.11 8.11 -10.37
C MET A 451 -7.23 9.57 -10.81
N GLY A 452 -8.14 10.33 -10.17
CA GLY A 452 -8.36 11.74 -10.50
C GLY A 452 -7.09 12.58 -10.37
N ILE A 453 -6.32 12.40 -9.30
CA ILE A 453 -5.04 13.11 -9.10
C ILE A 453 -4.02 12.69 -10.17
N TYR A 454 -3.77 11.38 -10.29
CA TYR A 454 -2.73 10.86 -11.17
C TYR A 454 -2.96 11.21 -12.65
N GLU A 455 -4.15 10.89 -13.16
CA GLU A 455 -4.43 11.07 -14.58
C GLU A 455 -4.49 12.55 -14.99
N ASN A 456 -5.03 13.41 -14.13
CA ASN A 456 -5.12 14.83 -14.47
C ASN A 456 -3.75 15.51 -14.36
N GLN A 457 -2.91 15.17 -13.38
CA GLN A 457 -1.54 15.68 -13.33
C GLN A 457 -0.75 15.28 -14.60
N ARG A 458 -0.88 14.03 -15.03
CA ARG A 458 -0.22 13.52 -16.25
C ARG A 458 -0.69 14.21 -17.56
N LYS A 459 -1.89 14.80 -17.54
CA LYS A 459 -2.53 15.45 -18.71
C LYS A 459 -2.42 16.97 -18.71
N VAL A 460 -1.65 17.58 -17.79
CA VAL A 460 -1.46 19.05 -17.77
C VAL A 460 -0.85 19.53 -19.07
N ALA A 461 -1.31 20.69 -19.55
CA ALA A 461 -0.84 21.23 -20.82
C ALA A 461 0.64 21.67 -20.81
N ASP A 462 1.15 22.10 -19.65
CA ASP A 462 2.56 22.45 -19.48
C ASP A 462 3.41 21.17 -19.46
N PRO A 463 4.30 20.95 -20.44
CA PRO A 463 5.09 19.73 -20.53
C PRO A 463 6.10 19.57 -19.40
N VAL A 464 6.57 20.65 -18.78
CA VAL A 464 7.48 20.59 -17.63
C VAL A 464 6.75 20.07 -16.41
N LEU A 465 5.54 20.58 -16.16
CA LEU A 465 4.70 20.10 -15.05
C LEU A 465 4.23 18.66 -15.31
N ALA A 466 3.78 18.34 -16.53
CA ALA A 466 3.33 17.00 -16.91
C ALA A 466 4.45 15.94 -16.79
N SER A 467 5.72 16.34 -16.90
CA SER A 467 6.85 15.43 -16.79
C SER A 467 7.17 15.02 -15.35
N LYS A 468 6.72 15.78 -14.35
CA LYS A 468 6.98 15.47 -12.93
C LYS A 468 6.23 14.21 -12.51
N ARG A 469 6.94 13.28 -11.84
CA ARG A 469 6.31 12.09 -11.27
C ARG A 469 5.29 12.47 -10.20
N VAL A 470 4.13 11.84 -10.27
CA VAL A 470 3.14 11.93 -9.19
C VAL A 470 3.68 11.21 -7.96
N LEU A 471 3.53 11.85 -6.81
CA LEU A 471 3.64 11.22 -5.50
C LEU A 471 2.35 11.53 -4.75
N ASN A 472 1.58 10.50 -4.43
CA ASN A 472 0.29 10.61 -3.77
C ASN A 472 0.30 9.78 -2.48
N LEU A 473 0.51 10.43 -1.33
CA LEU A 473 0.31 9.85 -0.02
C LEU A 473 -1.19 9.85 0.28
N THR A 474 -1.78 8.68 0.55
CA THR A 474 -3.23 8.53 0.71
C THR A 474 -3.57 7.67 1.94
N ARG A 475 -4.60 8.07 2.72
CA ARG A 475 -4.97 7.35 3.96
C ARG A 475 -5.67 6.02 3.66
N SER A 476 -6.40 5.93 2.57
CA SER A 476 -7.13 4.73 2.16
C SER A 476 -6.61 4.18 0.84
N SER A 477 -6.85 2.90 0.60
CA SER A 477 -6.40 2.22 -0.61
C SER A 477 -7.37 1.10 -1.01
N TYR A 478 -7.33 0.74 -2.29
CA TYR A 478 -8.06 -0.39 -2.84
C TYR A 478 -7.25 -1.12 -3.91
N ALA A 479 -7.66 -2.34 -4.28
CA ALA A 479 -6.99 -3.11 -5.33
C ALA A 479 -6.91 -2.31 -6.65
N GLY A 480 -5.74 -2.29 -7.28
CA GLY A 480 -5.48 -1.52 -8.50
C GLY A 480 -4.97 -0.09 -8.25
N GLN A 481 -5.03 0.42 -7.02
CA GLN A 481 -4.61 1.80 -6.73
C GLN A 481 -3.10 2.02 -6.89
N GLN A 482 -2.29 0.96 -6.80
CA GLN A 482 -0.84 1.05 -7.01
C GLN A 482 -0.46 1.67 -8.36
N ARG A 483 -1.30 1.58 -9.40
CA ARG A 483 -1.02 2.18 -10.72
C ARG A 483 -1.12 3.70 -10.77
N TYR A 484 -1.61 4.32 -9.69
CA TYR A 484 -1.78 5.77 -9.57
C TYR A 484 -0.73 6.43 -8.66
N ALA A 485 0.47 5.84 -8.57
CA ALA A 485 1.61 6.35 -7.81
C ALA A 485 1.28 6.65 -6.34
N THR A 486 0.55 5.74 -5.72
CA THR A 486 0.13 5.89 -4.32
C THR A 486 1.09 5.24 -3.35
N ILE A 487 1.22 5.87 -2.21
CA ILE A 487 1.76 5.31 -0.97
C ILE A 487 0.71 5.48 0.11
N THR A 488 0.50 4.48 0.94
CA THR A 488 -0.53 4.51 1.98
C THR A 488 0.11 4.51 3.36
N TRP A 489 -0.51 5.22 4.30
CA TRP A 489 -0.15 5.12 5.72
C TRP A 489 -1.34 4.60 6.52
N ASN A 490 -1.09 4.19 7.74
CA ASN A 490 -2.08 3.52 8.60
C ASN A 490 -2.95 4.48 9.43
N GLY A 491 -3.09 5.73 9.01
CA GLY A 491 -3.98 6.71 9.66
C GLY A 491 -3.45 7.26 10.98
N ASP A 492 -4.38 7.74 11.81
CA ASP A 492 -4.11 8.52 13.03
C ASP A 492 -3.84 7.60 14.24
N THR A 493 -2.75 6.87 14.21
CA THR A 493 -2.35 5.94 15.28
C THR A 493 -2.01 6.70 16.57
N HIS A 494 -2.13 6.02 17.68
CA HIS A 494 -1.68 6.56 18.98
C HIS A 494 -0.35 5.95 19.43
N ALA A 495 0.43 6.74 20.15
CA ALA A 495 1.72 6.34 20.66
C ALA A 495 1.57 5.41 21.86
N SER A 496 1.65 4.13 21.62
CA SER A 496 1.76 3.05 22.62
C SER A 496 2.60 1.91 22.04
N TRP A 497 3.25 1.15 22.89
CA TRP A 497 4.03 0.00 22.44
C TRP A 497 3.16 -1.07 21.79
N GLU A 498 1.92 -1.23 22.25
CA GLU A 498 0.92 -2.10 21.62
C GLU A 498 0.61 -1.66 20.19
N SER A 499 0.27 -0.39 19.99
CA SER A 499 0.00 0.17 18.66
C SER A 499 1.23 0.04 17.75
N PHE A 500 2.45 0.22 18.27
CA PHE A 500 3.66 0.01 17.47
C PHE A 500 3.77 -1.43 16.96
N ARG A 501 3.56 -2.44 17.83
CA ARG A 501 3.56 -3.87 17.42
C ARG A 501 2.55 -4.15 16.33
N GLN A 502 1.34 -3.63 16.46
CA GLN A 502 0.25 -3.84 15.49
C GLN A 502 0.54 -3.22 14.11
N GLN A 503 1.28 -2.13 14.05
CA GLN A 503 1.62 -1.45 12.80
C GLN A 503 2.55 -2.28 11.90
N ILE A 504 3.39 -3.14 12.45
CA ILE A 504 4.35 -3.93 11.66
C ILE A 504 3.62 -4.95 10.76
N PRO A 505 2.82 -5.89 11.29
CA PRO A 505 2.06 -6.84 10.46
C PRO A 505 1.02 -6.13 9.58
N ALA A 506 0.47 -4.98 10.01
CA ALA A 506 -0.43 -4.18 9.18
C ALA A 506 0.23 -3.75 7.87
N GLY A 507 1.44 -3.19 7.93
CA GLY A 507 2.19 -2.79 6.74
C GLY A 507 2.64 -3.99 5.89
N LEU A 508 3.07 -5.08 6.51
CA LEU A 508 3.51 -6.27 5.80
C LEU A 508 2.35 -6.96 5.05
N ASN A 509 1.18 -7.09 5.68
CA ASN A 509 -0.02 -7.59 5.02
C ASN A 509 -0.50 -6.67 3.90
N PHE A 510 -0.43 -5.34 4.10
CA PHE A 510 -0.73 -4.37 3.03
C PHE A 510 0.16 -4.59 1.81
N MET A 511 1.48 -4.64 2.00
CA MET A 511 2.41 -4.81 0.89
C MET A 511 2.33 -6.20 0.24
N ALA A 512 1.90 -7.21 0.99
CA ALA A 512 1.63 -8.54 0.45
C ALA A 512 0.47 -8.57 -0.56
N THR A 513 -0.46 -7.61 -0.53
CA THR A 513 -1.56 -7.52 -1.51
C THR A 513 -1.11 -7.14 -2.92
N GLY A 514 0.14 -6.70 -3.10
CA GLY A 514 0.65 -6.16 -4.37
C GLY A 514 0.60 -4.63 -4.47
N CYS A 515 0.14 -3.92 -3.42
CA CYS A 515 0.30 -2.48 -3.23
C CYS A 515 1.66 -2.22 -2.55
N PRO A 516 2.72 -1.78 -3.29
CA PRO A 516 4.10 -1.98 -2.82
C PRO A 516 4.61 -0.92 -1.84
N TYR A 517 3.91 0.22 -1.71
CA TYR A 517 4.40 1.37 -0.97
C TYR A 517 3.52 1.69 0.23
N TRP A 518 4.12 1.60 1.41
CA TRP A 518 3.48 1.86 2.67
C TRP A 518 4.41 2.62 3.62
N THR A 519 3.83 3.40 4.53
CA THR A 519 4.55 4.18 5.54
C THR A 519 3.73 4.31 6.82
N VAL A 520 4.29 4.97 7.81
CA VAL A 520 3.65 5.29 9.10
C VAL A 520 3.91 6.74 9.48
N ASP A 521 3.18 7.22 10.46
CA ASP A 521 3.53 8.41 11.22
C ASP A 521 4.59 8.01 12.26
N VAL A 522 5.87 8.24 11.96
CA VAL A 522 6.93 7.94 12.92
C VAL A 522 6.74 8.78 14.18
N GLY A 523 6.62 8.08 15.32
CA GLY A 523 6.26 8.65 16.60
C GLY A 523 4.76 8.60 16.92
N SER A 524 3.96 7.97 16.03
CA SER A 524 2.49 7.91 16.01
C SER A 524 1.82 9.29 15.98
N PHE A 525 0.56 9.36 15.53
CA PHE A 525 -0.10 10.66 15.37
C PHE A 525 -0.41 11.32 16.72
N PHE A 526 -1.11 10.62 17.63
CA PHE A 526 -1.45 11.11 18.97
C PHE A 526 -0.50 10.58 20.03
N THR A 527 0.06 11.48 20.86
CA THR A 527 0.92 11.07 21.98
C THR A 527 0.17 10.95 23.30
N ARG A 528 -1.03 11.51 23.40
CA ARG A 528 -1.88 11.53 24.59
C ARG A 528 -3.17 10.73 24.42
N THR A 529 -3.85 10.46 25.52
CA THR A 529 -5.20 9.90 25.56
C THR A 529 -6.23 11.02 25.61
N ASP A 530 -7.33 10.88 24.85
CA ASP A 530 -8.57 11.63 25.07
C ASP A 530 -9.72 10.63 25.22
N PRO A 531 -10.42 10.58 26.37
CA PRO A 531 -11.45 9.58 26.64
C PRO A 531 -12.69 9.69 25.75
N ARG A 532 -12.83 10.80 25.02
CA ARG A 532 -13.95 11.00 24.07
C ARG A 532 -13.75 10.28 22.76
N TRP A 533 -12.48 9.97 22.41
CA TRP A 533 -12.10 9.47 21.10
C TRP A 533 -11.46 8.07 21.17
N PHE A 534 -11.22 7.49 20.03
CA PHE A 534 -10.67 6.12 19.86
C PHE A 534 -9.21 5.97 20.27
N TYR A 535 -8.43 7.05 20.33
CA TYR A 535 -6.99 6.98 20.57
C TYR A 535 -6.60 7.02 22.05
N LYS A 536 -5.53 6.32 22.39
CA LYS A 536 -5.04 6.14 23.77
C LYS A 536 -3.51 6.22 23.83
N GLY A 537 -2.95 7.40 23.54
CA GLY A 537 -1.51 7.63 23.65
C GLY A 537 -1.04 7.62 25.10
N GLU A 538 0.12 7.05 25.34
CA GLU A 538 0.71 6.84 26.68
C GLU A 538 1.68 7.95 27.10
N PHE A 539 1.95 8.95 26.25
CA PHE A 539 2.99 9.95 26.43
C PHE A 539 2.44 11.39 26.40
N PRO A 540 1.65 11.82 27.41
CA PRO A 540 1.00 13.13 27.39
C PRO A 540 1.98 14.32 27.40
N ASN A 541 3.24 14.12 27.82
CA ASN A 541 4.28 15.15 27.81
C ASN A 541 5.09 15.18 26.50
N GLY A 542 4.79 14.28 25.53
CA GLY A 542 5.43 14.21 24.23
C GLY A 542 6.95 14.18 24.32
N VAL A 543 7.62 14.98 23.50
CA VAL A 543 9.09 15.03 23.42
C VAL A 543 9.80 15.43 24.72
N ASN A 544 9.08 15.96 25.72
CA ASN A 544 9.64 16.24 27.04
C ASN A 544 9.70 14.98 27.94
N ASP A 545 9.06 13.88 27.51
CA ASP A 545 9.11 12.59 28.19
C ASP A 545 10.26 11.72 27.62
N PRO A 546 11.24 11.29 28.44
CA PRO A 546 12.29 10.38 27.98
C PRO A 546 11.75 9.06 27.39
N ALA A 547 10.62 8.55 27.91
CA ALA A 547 10.00 7.34 27.38
C ALA A 547 9.44 7.56 25.97
N TYR A 548 8.88 8.74 25.67
CA TYR A 548 8.49 9.08 24.30
C TYR A 548 9.69 9.24 23.37
N ARG A 549 10.80 9.81 23.86
CA ARG A 549 12.02 9.92 23.06
C ARG A 549 12.55 8.55 22.66
N GLU A 550 12.52 7.58 23.56
CA GLU A 550 12.85 6.19 23.23
C GLU A 550 11.88 5.61 22.22
N TYR A 551 10.57 5.69 22.47
CA TYR A 551 9.51 5.21 21.58
C TYR A 551 9.67 5.77 20.16
N TYR A 552 9.81 7.08 20.03
CA TYR A 552 10.02 7.75 18.75
C TYR A 552 11.29 7.24 18.05
N THR A 553 12.41 7.13 18.77
CA THR A 553 13.68 6.67 18.23
C THR A 553 13.55 5.23 17.69
N ARG A 554 12.86 4.34 18.41
CA ARG A 554 12.61 2.96 17.96
C ARG A 554 11.71 2.91 16.73
N MET A 555 10.65 3.71 16.67
CA MET A 555 9.84 3.84 15.46
C MET A 555 10.63 4.45 14.29
N PHE A 556 11.52 5.41 14.56
CA PHE A 556 12.35 6.01 13.52
C PHE A 556 13.34 5.01 12.92
N GLN A 557 13.93 4.16 13.76
CA GLN A 557 14.77 3.04 13.33
C GLN A 557 14.01 2.09 12.39
N TRP A 558 12.79 1.72 12.76
CA TRP A 558 11.92 0.92 11.89
C TRP A 558 11.56 1.66 10.59
N GLY A 559 11.15 2.92 10.68
CA GLY A 559 10.80 3.76 9.53
C GLY A 559 11.91 3.88 8.49
N THR A 560 13.17 3.75 8.90
CA THR A 560 14.34 3.76 8.01
C THR A 560 14.30 2.62 6.98
N PHE A 561 13.69 1.49 7.34
CA PHE A 561 13.52 0.29 6.50
C PHE A 561 12.06 0.11 5.99
N LEU A 562 11.33 1.22 5.84
CA LEU A 562 10.07 1.28 5.11
C LEU A 562 10.26 1.96 3.74
N PRO A 563 9.36 1.74 2.78
CA PRO A 563 9.45 2.40 1.47
C PRO A 563 9.61 3.92 1.54
N MET A 564 8.88 4.58 2.44
CA MET A 564 9.02 6.01 2.73
C MET A 564 9.33 6.22 4.20
N LEU A 565 10.31 7.07 4.52
CA LEU A 565 10.63 7.51 5.87
C LEU A 565 10.01 8.89 6.12
N ARG A 566 8.95 8.94 6.94
CA ARG A 566 8.20 10.16 7.25
C ARG A 566 8.01 10.33 8.75
N SER A 567 8.50 11.46 9.31
CA SER A 567 8.12 11.89 10.65
C SER A 567 6.84 12.72 10.57
N HIS A 568 5.82 12.37 11.35
CA HIS A 568 4.57 13.11 11.40
C HIS A 568 3.82 12.87 12.72
N GLY A 569 2.96 13.81 13.09
CA GLY A 569 1.96 13.69 14.13
C GLY A 569 1.63 15.00 14.82
N SER A 570 0.64 14.92 15.70
CA SER A 570 0.08 15.99 16.51
C SER A 570 0.75 16.06 17.91
N ASP A 571 0.22 16.88 18.79
CA ASP A 571 0.52 17.04 20.22
C ASP A 571 1.95 17.51 20.58
N THR A 572 2.98 17.09 19.85
CA THR A 572 4.39 17.38 20.16
C THR A 572 5.22 17.58 18.89
N PRO A 573 6.22 18.48 18.88
CA PRO A 573 7.10 18.64 17.73
C PRO A 573 8.01 17.42 17.53
N ARG A 574 8.38 17.13 16.28
CA ARG A 574 9.15 15.94 15.90
C ARG A 574 10.42 16.24 15.10
N GLU A 575 10.82 17.51 15.02
CA GLU A 575 12.09 17.87 14.42
C GLU A 575 13.24 17.30 15.28
N ILE A 576 14.31 16.81 14.64
CA ILE A 576 15.39 16.06 15.29
C ILE A 576 15.99 16.79 16.51
N TRP A 577 16.13 18.12 16.47
CA TRP A 577 16.66 18.93 17.58
C TRP A 577 15.73 19.02 18.80
N ARG A 578 14.50 18.49 18.70
CA ARG A 578 13.61 18.35 19.85
C ARG A 578 13.96 17.15 20.72
N PHE A 579 14.71 16.21 20.18
CA PHE A 579 15.15 15.01 20.88
C PHE A 579 16.51 15.17 21.55
N GLY A 580 17.17 16.31 21.37
CA GLY A 580 18.45 16.67 21.95
C GLY A 580 19.33 17.49 20.99
N GLU A 581 20.57 17.72 21.38
CA GLU A 581 21.60 18.35 20.55
C GLU A 581 22.60 17.29 20.08
N PRO A 582 23.43 17.59 19.05
CA PRO A 582 24.51 16.72 18.65
C PRO A 582 25.37 16.24 19.84
N GLY A 583 25.67 14.95 19.91
CA GLY A 583 26.34 14.31 21.04
C GLY A 583 25.40 13.74 22.10
N THR A 584 24.09 13.87 21.94
CA THR A 584 23.10 13.26 22.84
C THR A 584 22.52 11.98 22.27
N PRO A 585 22.18 10.97 23.10
CA PRO A 585 21.85 9.62 22.64
C PRO A 585 20.72 9.55 21.61
N TYR A 586 19.62 10.27 21.82
CA TYR A 586 18.48 10.22 20.91
C TYR A 586 18.72 11.00 19.61
N TYR A 587 19.35 12.19 19.70
CA TYR A 587 19.70 12.96 18.51
C TYR A 587 20.65 12.16 17.61
N ASP A 588 21.70 11.59 18.18
CA ASP A 588 22.72 10.85 17.42
C ASP A 588 22.14 9.55 16.84
N ALA A 589 21.25 8.86 17.58
CA ALA A 589 20.55 7.67 17.08
C ALA A 589 19.66 8.00 15.88
N ILE A 590 18.89 9.08 15.94
CA ILE A 590 18.02 9.51 14.84
C ILE A 590 18.87 9.95 13.63
N LEU A 591 19.91 10.75 13.86
CA LEU A 591 20.81 11.20 12.79
C LEU A 591 21.52 10.02 12.11
N LYS A 592 21.97 9.02 12.88
CA LYS A 592 22.56 7.77 12.35
C LYS A 592 21.58 7.07 11.40
N MET A 593 20.28 7.01 11.73
CA MET A 593 19.27 6.40 10.89
C MET A 593 18.97 7.23 9.64
N ILE A 594 18.92 8.56 9.75
CA ILE A 594 18.79 9.43 8.58
C ILE A 594 19.98 9.20 7.62
N ASN A 595 21.21 9.21 8.14
CA ASN A 595 22.38 8.97 7.32
C ASN A 595 22.35 7.60 6.64
N MET A 596 22.00 6.53 7.38
CA MET A 596 21.84 5.19 6.83
C MET A 596 20.75 5.14 5.73
N ARG A 597 19.64 5.86 5.90
CA ARG A 597 18.62 5.99 4.87
C ARG A 597 19.19 6.55 3.57
N TYR A 598 20.02 7.59 3.66
CA TYR A 598 20.66 8.20 2.49
C TYR A 598 21.73 7.31 1.89
N GLU A 599 22.52 6.62 2.70
CA GLU A 599 23.49 5.62 2.20
C GLU A 599 22.79 4.52 1.38
N LEU A 600 21.62 4.08 1.82
CA LEU A 600 20.85 2.99 1.18
C LEU A 600 20.00 3.44 -0.02
N ILE A 601 20.00 4.71 -0.43
CA ILE A 601 19.19 5.14 -1.59
C ILE A 601 19.49 4.34 -2.86
N PRO A 602 20.74 4.05 -3.27
CA PRO A 602 20.98 3.22 -4.46
C PRO A 602 20.38 1.83 -4.36
N TYR A 603 20.40 1.23 -3.18
CA TYR A 603 19.75 -0.06 -2.90
C TYR A 603 18.22 0.04 -2.98
N SER A 604 17.63 0.99 -2.26
CA SER A 604 16.18 1.18 -2.20
C SER A 604 15.60 1.62 -3.55
N TYR A 605 16.28 2.51 -4.26
CA TYR A 605 15.84 3.00 -5.56
C TYR A 605 15.93 1.91 -6.65
N SER A 606 16.92 1.03 -6.57
CA SER A 606 16.99 -0.15 -7.44
C SER A 606 15.81 -1.09 -7.21
N MET A 607 15.44 -1.33 -5.94
CA MET A 607 14.24 -2.12 -5.62
C MET A 607 12.95 -1.45 -6.12
N ALA A 608 12.85 -0.13 -6.12
CA ALA A 608 11.73 0.59 -6.73
C ALA A 608 11.68 0.37 -8.25
N GLY A 609 12.83 0.37 -8.93
CA GLY A 609 12.92 -0.05 -10.33
C GLY A 609 12.42 -1.47 -10.56
N TRP A 610 12.79 -2.41 -9.68
CA TRP A 610 12.28 -3.79 -9.74
C TRP A 610 10.78 -3.88 -9.42
N THR A 611 10.29 -3.06 -8.52
CA THR A 611 8.85 -2.98 -8.20
C THR A 611 8.05 -2.62 -9.45
N THR A 612 8.51 -1.63 -10.19
CA THR A 612 7.85 -1.16 -11.42
C THR A 612 7.99 -2.15 -12.57
N ARG A 613 9.15 -2.80 -12.72
CA ARG A 613 9.50 -3.60 -13.90
C ARG A 613 9.35 -5.11 -13.71
N ASN A 614 9.55 -5.59 -12.49
CA ASN A 614 9.62 -7.01 -12.15
C ASN A 614 8.61 -7.44 -11.08
N ASN A 615 7.68 -6.53 -10.66
CA ASN A 615 6.66 -6.78 -9.64
C ASN A 615 7.21 -7.09 -8.23
N TYR A 616 8.39 -6.59 -7.91
CA TYR A 616 9.05 -6.82 -6.63
C TYR A 616 8.33 -6.11 -5.48
N THR A 617 8.47 -6.65 -4.25
CA THR A 617 7.99 -6.04 -3.00
C THR A 617 9.20 -5.71 -2.13
N MET A 618 9.37 -4.42 -1.74
CA MET A 618 10.58 -3.94 -1.05
C MET A 618 10.68 -4.40 0.40
N ALA A 619 9.61 -4.21 1.17
CA ALA A 619 9.50 -4.71 2.53
C ALA A 619 8.53 -5.90 2.53
N ARG A 620 9.03 -7.05 2.89
CA ARG A 620 8.38 -8.34 2.63
C ARG A 620 8.40 -9.24 3.86
N MET A 621 7.24 -9.74 4.26
CA MET A 621 7.15 -10.73 5.34
C MET A 621 8.07 -11.93 5.05
N LEU A 622 8.53 -12.58 6.09
CA LEU A 622 9.51 -13.67 5.96
C LEU A 622 9.04 -14.80 5.04
N ALA A 623 7.75 -15.08 4.99
CA ALA A 623 7.18 -16.10 4.13
C ALA A 623 7.40 -15.86 2.61
N PHE A 624 7.70 -14.65 2.15
CA PHE A 624 8.05 -14.40 0.74
C PHE A 624 9.29 -15.18 0.31
N ASP A 625 10.31 -15.21 1.17
CA ASP A 625 11.60 -15.80 0.87
C ASP A 625 11.81 -17.16 1.53
N PHE A 626 11.03 -17.46 2.59
CA PHE A 626 11.25 -18.61 3.46
C PHE A 626 9.95 -19.42 3.73
N ALA A 627 9.03 -19.48 2.76
CA ALA A 627 7.72 -20.17 2.90
C ALA A 627 7.81 -21.65 3.33
N ASN A 628 8.97 -22.30 3.10
CA ASN A 628 9.22 -23.69 3.49
C ASN A 628 9.71 -23.83 4.94
N ASP A 629 9.89 -22.73 5.67
CA ASP A 629 10.24 -22.72 7.09
C ASP A 629 8.98 -22.40 7.91
N ALA A 630 8.40 -23.42 8.52
CA ALA A 630 7.16 -23.27 9.28
C ALA A 630 7.29 -22.28 10.46
N ASN A 631 8.52 -22.02 10.94
CA ASN A 631 8.72 -21.11 12.07
C ASN A 631 8.52 -19.63 11.69
N VAL A 632 8.58 -19.28 10.41
CA VAL A 632 8.43 -17.88 9.97
C VAL A 632 6.98 -17.47 9.71
N LEU A 633 6.04 -18.42 9.64
CA LEU A 633 4.69 -18.17 9.13
C LEU A 633 3.87 -17.22 10.01
N ASP A 634 4.12 -17.21 11.31
CA ASP A 634 3.40 -16.39 12.29
C ASP A 634 4.24 -15.21 12.83
N ILE A 635 5.51 -15.07 12.41
CA ILE A 635 6.36 -13.97 12.88
C ILE A 635 5.83 -12.64 12.35
N SER A 636 5.43 -11.74 13.27
CA SER A 636 4.81 -10.46 12.97
C SER A 636 5.75 -9.25 13.12
N ASP A 637 6.93 -9.44 13.73
CA ASP A 637 7.86 -8.37 14.12
C ASP A 637 9.27 -8.52 13.53
N GLU A 638 9.38 -9.34 12.47
CA GLU A 638 10.58 -9.50 11.64
C GLU A 638 10.21 -9.56 10.16
N TYR A 639 11.01 -8.95 9.31
CA TYR A 639 10.75 -8.95 7.87
C TYR A 639 12.03 -8.71 7.05
N MET A 640 11.99 -9.01 5.76
CA MET A 640 13.08 -8.67 4.83
C MET A 640 12.87 -7.27 4.23
N TYR A 641 13.89 -6.43 4.26
CA TYR A 641 13.96 -5.22 3.45
C TYR A 641 14.88 -5.48 2.26
N GLY A 642 14.26 -5.72 1.13
CA GLY A 642 14.93 -6.23 -0.06
C GLY A 642 15.53 -7.64 0.14
N PRO A 643 16.47 -8.05 -0.73
CA PRO A 643 17.04 -9.38 -0.65
C PRO A 643 18.06 -9.56 0.48
N ALA A 644 18.59 -8.45 1.07
CA ALA A 644 19.73 -8.50 1.95
C ALA A 644 19.39 -8.39 3.44
N PHE A 645 18.51 -7.49 3.85
CA PHE A 645 18.35 -7.13 5.26
C PHE A 645 17.19 -7.83 5.93
N LEU A 646 17.46 -8.56 7.02
CA LEU A 646 16.46 -8.98 8.01
C LEU A 646 16.37 -7.89 9.07
N VAL A 647 15.20 -7.27 9.17
CA VAL A 647 14.90 -6.15 10.06
C VAL A 647 14.00 -6.65 11.20
N SER A 648 14.41 -6.40 12.45
CA SER A 648 13.64 -6.78 13.63
C SER A 648 13.45 -5.58 14.56
N PRO A 649 12.35 -4.79 14.41
CA PRO A 649 12.10 -3.60 15.21
C PRO A 649 12.03 -3.90 16.71
N VAL A 650 12.52 -2.98 17.54
CA VAL A 650 12.41 -3.06 19.00
C VAL A 650 11.08 -2.44 19.41
N THR A 651 10.18 -3.24 19.92
CA THR A 651 8.79 -2.88 20.24
C THR A 651 8.45 -2.99 21.72
N GLU A 652 9.47 -3.11 22.57
CA GLU A 652 9.32 -3.18 24.02
C GLU A 652 10.07 -2.01 24.69
N PRO A 653 9.50 -1.38 25.73
CA PRO A 653 10.14 -0.26 26.42
C PRO A 653 11.40 -0.73 27.16
N SER A 654 12.45 0.11 27.11
CA SER A 654 13.71 -0.10 27.82
C SER A 654 14.43 -1.41 27.49
N ALA A 655 14.10 -2.02 26.34
CA ALA A 655 14.74 -3.27 25.94
C ALA A 655 16.20 -3.04 25.55
N LEU A 656 17.07 -3.92 26.03
CA LEU A 656 18.50 -3.97 25.73
C LEU A 656 18.91 -5.24 24.96
N SER A 657 17.98 -6.17 24.82
CA SER A 657 18.11 -7.36 23.97
C SER A 657 16.76 -7.81 23.45
N LYS A 658 16.80 -8.57 22.35
CA LYS A 658 15.63 -9.20 21.72
C LYS A 658 16.02 -10.57 21.18
N LYS A 659 15.10 -11.54 21.31
CA LYS A 659 15.22 -12.84 20.63
C LYS A 659 14.76 -12.69 19.19
N ILE A 660 15.58 -13.11 18.24
CA ILE A 660 15.36 -12.98 16.80
C ILE A 660 15.46 -14.37 16.18
N TYR A 661 14.49 -14.73 15.38
CA TYR A 661 14.54 -15.95 14.59
C TYR A 661 15.26 -15.68 13.26
N LEU A 662 16.37 -16.37 13.05
CA LEU A 662 17.09 -16.33 11.79
C LEU A 662 16.55 -17.42 10.86
N PRO A 663 15.85 -17.08 9.74
CA PRO A 663 15.21 -18.07 8.87
C PRO A 663 16.17 -19.13 8.33
N LYS A 664 15.65 -20.36 8.22
CA LYS A 664 16.37 -21.52 7.71
C LYS A 664 16.71 -21.38 6.24
N GLY A 665 17.86 -21.95 5.83
CA GLY A 665 18.28 -21.99 4.43
C GLY A 665 19.15 -20.81 3.99
N ALA A 666 19.54 -19.98 4.94
CA ALA A 666 20.55 -18.92 4.77
C ALA A 666 21.52 -18.89 5.96
N GLU A 667 22.68 -18.31 5.76
CA GLU A 667 23.53 -17.81 6.82
C GLU A 667 23.28 -16.30 6.99
N TRP A 668 23.48 -15.80 8.21
CA TRP A 668 23.18 -14.41 8.58
C TRP A 668 24.39 -13.76 9.23
N ILE A 669 24.60 -12.50 8.95
CA ILE A 669 25.68 -11.67 9.49
C ILE A 669 25.03 -10.55 10.29
N ASP A 670 25.31 -10.46 11.58
CA ASP A 670 24.89 -9.30 12.37
C ASP A 670 25.54 -8.04 11.78
N TYR A 671 24.69 -7.06 11.43
CA TYR A 671 25.15 -5.85 10.71
C TYR A 671 26.13 -5.01 11.53
N TRP A 672 25.96 -4.98 12.87
CA TRP A 672 26.74 -4.12 13.75
C TRP A 672 28.05 -4.77 14.21
N THR A 673 28.00 -6.07 14.53
CA THR A 673 29.13 -6.79 15.09
C THR A 673 29.95 -7.58 14.05
N GLY A 674 29.30 -7.97 12.94
CA GLY A 674 29.90 -8.86 11.94
C GLY A 674 29.88 -10.34 12.32
N GLU A 675 29.26 -10.70 13.42
CA GLU A 675 29.14 -12.08 13.86
C GLU A 675 28.25 -12.88 12.91
N LYS A 676 28.66 -14.12 12.62
CA LYS A 676 27.97 -15.01 11.67
C LYS A 676 27.16 -16.06 12.37
N TYR A 677 25.95 -16.31 11.86
CA TYR A 677 25.01 -17.28 12.39
C TYR A 677 24.44 -18.17 11.29
N ASN A 678 24.26 -19.45 11.57
CA ASN A 678 23.46 -20.31 10.71
C ASN A 678 21.98 -19.97 10.87
N GLY A 679 21.21 -20.09 9.80
CA GLY A 679 19.76 -20.00 9.89
C GLY A 679 19.11 -21.21 10.54
N GLY A 680 17.81 -21.10 10.86
CA GLY A 680 17.02 -22.12 11.52
C GLY A 680 17.17 -22.12 13.06
N GLN A 681 17.56 -20.98 13.63
CA GLN A 681 17.72 -20.81 15.08
C GLN A 681 17.28 -19.44 15.57
N THR A 682 16.96 -19.38 16.87
CA THR A 682 16.71 -18.10 17.55
C THR A 682 17.99 -17.67 18.27
N VAL A 683 18.39 -16.40 18.05
CA VAL A 683 19.54 -15.78 18.70
C VAL A 683 19.11 -14.64 19.62
N GLU A 684 19.89 -14.36 20.66
CA GLU A 684 19.69 -13.19 21.49
C GLU A 684 20.57 -12.05 20.96
N CYS A 685 19.93 -11.04 20.34
CA CYS A 685 20.61 -9.82 19.88
C CYS A 685 20.62 -8.79 21.02
N LYS A 686 21.80 -8.26 21.37
CA LYS A 686 21.96 -7.12 22.29
C LYS A 686 22.18 -5.86 21.49
N PHE A 687 21.62 -4.75 21.95
CA PHE A 687 21.71 -3.48 21.24
C PHE A 687 21.63 -2.28 22.18
N THR A 688 22.09 -1.13 21.72
CA THR A 688 21.96 0.18 22.35
C THR A 688 20.80 0.96 21.75
N ILE A 689 20.49 2.16 22.26
CA ILE A 689 19.50 3.06 21.64
C ILE A 689 19.89 3.49 20.23
N GLY A 690 21.17 3.48 19.90
CA GLY A 690 21.69 3.83 18.57
C GLY A 690 21.68 2.67 17.56
N GLU A 691 21.11 1.53 17.90
CA GLU A 691 21.12 0.31 17.09
C GLU A 691 19.73 -0.31 16.98
N LEU A 692 19.39 -0.74 15.77
CA LEU A 692 18.27 -1.60 15.45
C LEU A 692 18.80 -3.01 15.24
N PRO A 693 18.22 -4.08 15.81
CA PRO A 693 18.54 -5.43 15.42
C PRO A 693 18.41 -5.64 13.92
N LEU A 694 19.53 -5.88 13.26
CA LEU A 694 19.64 -5.91 11.81
C LEU A 694 20.65 -6.98 11.40
N TYR A 695 20.23 -7.90 10.55
CA TYR A 695 21.09 -8.95 10.01
C TYR A 695 21.16 -8.85 8.49
N VAL A 696 22.29 -9.22 7.93
CA VAL A 696 22.47 -9.30 6.47
C VAL A 696 22.57 -10.76 6.07
N ARG A 697 21.78 -11.12 5.08
CA ARG A 697 21.80 -12.44 4.48
C ARG A 697 23.13 -12.66 3.77
N ALA A 698 23.86 -13.72 4.11
CA ALA A 698 25.07 -14.12 3.37
C ALA A 698 24.73 -14.42 1.90
N GLY A 699 25.62 -14.07 1.00
CA GLY A 699 25.32 -14.05 -0.42
C GLY A 699 24.46 -12.84 -0.81
N SER A 700 24.82 -11.63 -0.31
CA SER A 700 24.15 -10.38 -0.69
C SER A 700 25.12 -9.37 -1.27
N ILE A 701 24.62 -8.53 -2.16
CA ILE A 701 25.32 -7.36 -2.71
C ILE A 701 24.50 -6.12 -2.36
N VAL A 702 25.12 -5.15 -1.67
CA VAL A 702 24.46 -3.93 -1.22
C VAL A 702 25.19 -2.71 -1.78
N PRO A 703 24.63 -2.02 -2.79
CA PRO A 703 25.13 -0.73 -3.24
C PRO A 703 24.73 0.38 -2.27
N THR A 704 25.66 1.25 -1.93
CA THR A 704 25.45 2.44 -1.10
C THR A 704 26.09 3.67 -1.73
N ALA A 705 25.60 4.87 -1.34
CA ALA A 705 26.17 6.16 -1.74
C ALA A 705 26.70 6.92 -0.52
N PRO A 706 27.54 7.93 -0.71
CA PRO A 706 27.87 8.87 0.35
C PRO A 706 26.61 9.59 0.84
N VAL A 707 26.58 9.93 2.13
CA VAL A 707 25.52 10.79 2.69
C VAL A 707 25.59 12.17 2.03
N THR A 708 24.44 12.66 1.59
CA THR A 708 24.27 13.98 0.99
C THR A 708 23.09 14.69 1.64
N GLU A 709 23.01 16.02 1.55
CA GLU A 709 21.95 16.79 2.17
C GLU A 709 20.56 16.54 1.54
N TYR A 710 20.52 16.01 0.29
CA TYR A 710 19.31 15.60 -0.44
C TYR A 710 19.64 14.51 -1.46
N SER A 711 18.67 13.70 -1.82
CA SER A 711 18.87 12.48 -2.61
C SER A 711 19.38 12.72 -4.03
N ALA A 712 18.95 13.82 -4.68
CA ALA A 712 19.38 14.14 -6.04
C ALA A 712 20.87 14.49 -6.12
N ALA A 713 21.50 14.95 -5.02
CA ALA A 713 22.95 15.21 -4.98
C ALA A 713 23.81 13.94 -5.07
N GLN A 714 23.20 12.76 -5.02
CA GLN A 714 23.90 11.49 -5.19
C GLN A 714 24.05 11.04 -6.66
N LEU A 715 23.33 11.67 -7.58
CA LEU A 715 23.30 11.24 -8.99
C LEU A 715 24.70 11.34 -9.64
N ASP A 716 25.55 12.25 -9.16
CA ASP A 716 26.92 12.46 -9.61
C ASP A 716 28.02 11.84 -8.71
N LYS A 717 27.62 11.05 -7.69
CA LYS A 717 28.58 10.47 -6.74
C LYS A 717 28.99 9.05 -7.13
N ASP A 718 30.19 8.70 -6.70
CA ASP A 718 30.69 7.33 -6.72
C ASP A 718 29.96 6.49 -5.66
N PHE A 719 29.71 5.21 -5.98
CA PHE A 719 29.01 4.30 -5.07
C PHE A 719 29.95 3.29 -4.45
N THR A 720 29.59 2.80 -3.29
CA THR A 720 30.21 1.62 -2.67
C THR A 720 29.36 0.39 -2.97
N ILE A 721 29.99 -0.70 -3.39
CA ILE A 721 29.35 -2.01 -3.58
C ILE A 721 29.90 -2.95 -2.52
N THR A 722 29.13 -3.25 -1.49
CA THR A 722 29.54 -4.19 -0.44
C THR A 722 28.99 -5.59 -0.78
N VAL A 723 29.89 -6.57 -0.85
CA VAL A 723 29.60 -7.99 -0.98
C VAL A 723 29.63 -8.63 0.40
N TYR A 724 28.57 -9.28 0.81
CA TYR A 724 28.47 -10.12 2.01
C TYR A 724 28.64 -11.57 1.58
N PRO A 725 29.84 -12.18 1.78
CA PRO A 725 30.14 -13.51 1.26
C PRO A 725 29.40 -14.64 2.00
N GLY A 726 29.49 -15.87 1.50
CA GLY A 726 28.92 -17.10 2.06
C GLY A 726 28.02 -17.83 1.08
N LYS A 727 27.63 -17.20 -0.03
CA LYS A 727 26.88 -17.80 -1.14
C LYS A 727 26.98 -16.92 -2.37
N ASP A 728 26.72 -17.50 -3.57
CA ASP A 728 26.55 -16.72 -4.79
C ASP A 728 25.44 -15.67 -4.63
N ALA A 729 25.68 -14.48 -5.18
CA ALA A 729 24.76 -13.36 -5.08
C ALA A 729 24.56 -12.64 -6.41
N SER A 730 23.42 -12.00 -6.55
CA SER A 730 23.14 -11.09 -7.66
C SER A 730 22.38 -9.86 -7.19
N PHE A 731 22.62 -8.74 -7.85
CA PHE A 731 21.86 -7.49 -7.65
C PHE A 731 21.80 -6.73 -8.98
N LEU A 732 20.66 -6.17 -9.31
CA LEU A 732 20.49 -5.33 -10.50
C LEU A 732 20.41 -3.86 -10.07
N LEU A 733 21.51 -3.12 -10.21
CA LEU A 733 21.56 -1.69 -9.90
C LEU A 733 20.80 -0.92 -10.97
N TYR A 734 19.75 -0.19 -10.55
CA TYR A 734 18.89 0.61 -11.41
C TYR A 734 19.11 2.11 -11.16
N GLU A 735 19.18 2.89 -12.24
CA GLU A 735 19.22 4.35 -12.20
C GLU A 735 18.42 4.96 -13.35
N ASP A 736 17.82 6.14 -13.08
CA ASP A 736 17.15 6.99 -14.07
C ASP A 736 17.29 8.48 -13.68
N GLU A 737 16.58 9.37 -14.36
CA GLU A 737 16.63 10.82 -14.13
C GLU A 737 16.08 11.26 -12.73
N GLY A 738 15.46 10.38 -11.96
CA GLY A 738 15.00 10.61 -10.58
C GLY A 738 13.60 11.20 -10.45
N ASP A 739 13.19 12.10 -11.32
CA ASP A 739 11.88 12.77 -11.31
C ASP A 739 11.43 13.11 -12.73
N GLY A 740 10.91 12.15 -13.44
CA GLY A 740 10.42 12.26 -14.81
C GLY A 740 9.94 10.93 -15.34
N TYR A 741 9.19 10.94 -16.43
CA TYR A 741 8.57 9.75 -17.03
C TYR A 741 9.33 9.18 -18.24
N ASN A 742 10.57 9.63 -18.50
CA ASN A 742 11.33 9.12 -19.63
C ASN A 742 11.71 7.65 -19.48
N TYR A 743 11.71 7.11 -18.24
CA TYR A 743 11.89 5.69 -18.00
C TYR A 743 10.82 4.83 -18.71
N GLU A 744 9.59 5.34 -18.90
CA GLU A 744 8.53 4.65 -19.67
C GLU A 744 8.91 4.49 -21.16
N LYS A 745 9.83 5.33 -21.64
CA LYS A 745 10.37 5.29 -23.00
C LYS A 745 11.75 4.58 -23.07
N GLY A 746 12.15 3.93 -21.98
CA GLY A 746 13.43 3.21 -21.91
C GLY A 746 14.63 4.06 -21.46
N ALA A 747 14.42 5.31 -21.00
CA ALA A 747 15.48 6.17 -20.48
C ALA A 747 15.79 5.82 -19.01
N PHE A 748 16.50 4.74 -18.81
CA PHE A 748 17.03 4.28 -17.53
C PHE A 748 18.29 3.44 -17.80
N SER A 749 19.05 3.14 -16.78
CA SER A 749 20.19 2.22 -16.86
C SER A 749 20.10 1.11 -15.82
N GLU A 750 20.52 -0.09 -16.22
CA GLU A 750 20.65 -1.27 -15.37
C GLU A 750 22.08 -1.80 -15.44
N ILE A 751 22.67 -2.09 -14.28
CA ILE A 751 23.99 -2.70 -14.17
C ILE A 751 23.86 -3.98 -13.35
N PRO A 752 23.98 -5.17 -13.96
CA PRO A 752 23.95 -6.43 -13.22
C PRO A 752 25.27 -6.59 -12.41
N LEU A 753 25.12 -6.89 -11.14
CA LEU A 753 26.20 -7.23 -10.22
C LEU A 753 26.05 -8.70 -9.85
N THR A 754 27.11 -9.50 -9.98
CA THR A 754 27.09 -10.92 -9.61
C THR A 754 28.35 -11.28 -8.83
N TRP A 755 28.18 -12.01 -7.74
CA TRP A 755 29.23 -12.56 -6.92
C TRP A 755 29.27 -14.08 -7.07
N ASP A 756 30.44 -14.62 -7.41
CA ASP A 756 30.74 -16.04 -7.42
C ASP A 756 31.54 -16.38 -6.17
N GLU A 757 30.90 -17.11 -5.26
CA GLU A 757 31.48 -17.45 -3.96
C GLU A 757 32.71 -18.37 -4.07
N GLN A 758 32.69 -19.30 -5.01
CA GLN A 758 33.78 -20.27 -5.16
C GLN A 758 35.08 -19.62 -5.66
N SER A 759 34.99 -18.67 -6.58
CA SER A 759 36.15 -17.98 -7.18
C SER A 759 36.49 -16.67 -6.49
N HIS A 760 35.66 -16.19 -5.56
CA HIS A 760 35.73 -14.88 -4.92
C HIS A 760 35.79 -13.74 -5.95
N VAL A 761 34.93 -13.79 -6.96
CA VAL A 761 34.91 -12.78 -8.03
C VAL A 761 33.57 -12.03 -8.03
N LEU A 762 33.63 -10.71 -7.86
CA LEU A 762 32.52 -9.83 -8.22
C LEU A 762 32.63 -9.45 -9.69
N THR A 763 31.59 -9.73 -10.47
CA THR A 763 31.43 -9.20 -11.82
C THR A 763 30.47 -8.00 -11.79
N ILE A 764 30.98 -6.83 -12.18
CA ILE A 764 30.17 -5.67 -12.54
C ILE A 764 29.88 -5.84 -14.03
N GLY A 765 28.67 -6.17 -14.38
CA GLY A 765 28.26 -6.48 -15.76
C GLY A 765 28.23 -5.25 -16.66
N GLY A 766 27.95 -5.45 -17.94
CA GLY A 766 27.77 -4.36 -18.89
C GLY A 766 26.52 -3.53 -18.53
N ARG A 767 26.65 -2.21 -18.63
CA ARG A 767 25.51 -1.30 -18.45
C ARG A 767 24.51 -1.49 -19.60
N ASN A 768 23.23 -1.67 -19.27
CA ASN A 768 22.14 -1.72 -20.21
C ASN A 768 21.32 -0.44 -20.10
N GLY A 769 21.13 0.27 -21.22
CA GLY A 769 20.38 1.52 -21.28
C GLY A 769 21.16 2.77 -20.91
N SER A 770 20.47 3.92 -21.03
CA SER A 770 21.01 5.25 -20.73
C SER A 770 19.86 6.25 -20.49
N PHE A 771 20.18 7.36 -19.85
CA PHE A 771 19.26 8.47 -19.61
C PHE A 771 20.00 9.81 -19.57
N ASP A 772 19.31 10.91 -19.74
CA ASP A 772 19.91 12.24 -19.69
C ASP A 772 20.48 12.55 -18.29
N GLY A 773 21.70 13.08 -18.25
CA GLY A 773 22.41 13.34 -16.99
C GLY A 773 23.09 12.11 -16.38
N MET A 774 23.01 10.94 -17.04
CA MET A 774 23.70 9.75 -16.60
C MET A 774 25.21 9.92 -16.61
N GLN A 775 25.91 9.51 -15.56
CA GLN A 775 27.34 9.43 -15.51
C GLN A 775 27.87 8.41 -16.52
N SER A 776 28.59 8.85 -17.56
CA SER A 776 29.21 7.95 -18.54
C SER A 776 30.26 7.03 -17.92
N SER A 777 30.98 7.55 -16.92
CA SER A 777 31.93 6.77 -16.09
C SER A 777 31.83 7.20 -14.63
N ARG A 778 32.02 6.25 -13.72
CA ARG A 778 32.13 6.49 -12.27
C ARG A 778 33.11 5.52 -11.64
N SER A 779 33.49 5.77 -10.41
CA SER A 779 34.25 4.80 -9.62
C SER A 779 33.28 4.00 -8.73
N PHE A 780 33.53 2.72 -8.56
CA PHE A 780 32.94 1.90 -7.52
C PHE A 780 34.00 1.54 -6.49
N LEU A 781 33.77 1.86 -5.22
CA LEU A 781 34.50 1.26 -4.14
C LEU A 781 33.91 -0.12 -3.86
N VAL A 782 34.52 -1.17 -4.36
CA VAL A 782 34.07 -2.54 -4.11
C VAL A 782 34.69 -3.04 -2.82
N ARG A 783 33.83 -3.47 -1.88
CA ARG A 783 34.25 -3.94 -0.55
C ARG A 783 33.76 -5.37 -0.34
N LEU A 784 34.67 -6.25 0.06
CA LEU A 784 34.30 -7.51 0.67
C LEU A 784 34.06 -7.27 2.16
N TYR A 785 32.88 -7.61 2.66
CA TYR A 785 32.55 -7.38 4.07
C TYR A 785 33.49 -8.15 4.99
N GLY A 786 34.09 -7.44 5.96
CA GLY A 786 35.14 -8.00 6.82
C GLY A 786 36.50 -8.22 6.14
N GLY A 787 36.65 -7.81 4.88
CA GLY A 787 37.85 -8.02 4.06
C GLY A 787 38.37 -6.73 3.39
N GLU A 788 39.02 -6.93 2.26
CA GLU A 788 39.67 -5.85 1.48
C GLU A 788 38.67 -5.00 0.68
N SER A 789 39.17 -3.85 0.21
CA SER A 789 38.40 -2.96 -0.67
C SER A 789 39.24 -2.60 -1.91
N LYS A 790 38.57 -2.51 -3.06
CA LYS A 790 39.24 -2.15 -4.35
C LYS A 790 38.43 -1.05 -5.05
N THR A 791 39.12 0.01 -5.50
CA THR A 791 38.48 1.06 -6.29
C THR A 791 38.53 0.71 -7.76
N ILE A 792 37.39 0.66 -8.42
CA ILE A 792 37.23 0.23 -9.81
C ILE A 792 36.64 1.38 -10.62
N LYS A 793 37.34 1.79 -11.68
CA LYS A 793 36.76 2.69 -12.69
C LYS A 793 35.84 1.90 -13.61
N TYR A 794 34.62 2.37 -13.76
CA TYR A 794 33.61 1.73 -14.57
C TYR A 794 33.06 2.70 -15.63
N SER A 795 33.12 2.28 -16.89
CA SER A 795 32.68 3.06 -18.05
C SER A 795 31.52 2.41 -18.84
N GLY A 796 30.82 1.47 -18.21
CA GLY A 796 29.71 0.73 -18.84
C GLY A 796 30.12 -0.64 -19.40
N MET A 797 31.42 -0.97 -19.50
CA MET A 797 31.90 -2.28 -19.92
C MET A 797 32.06 -3.24 -18.72
N PRO A 798 31.86 -4.57 -18.93
CA PRO A 798 32.02 -5.53 -17.84
C PRO A 798 33.41 -5.50 -17.21
N VAL A 799 33.44 -5.57 -15.88
CA VAL A 799 34.70 -5.65 -15.09
C VAL A 799 34.57 -6.77 -14.08
N LYS A 800 35.66 -7.57 -13.93
CA LYS A 800 35.75 -8.59 -12.88
C LYS A 800 36.70 -8.12 -11.79
N VAL A 801 36.27 -8.23 -10.54
CA VAL A 801 37.07 -7.87 -9.35
C VAL A 801 37.24 -9.13 -8.52
N LYS A 802 38.45 -9.65 -8.48
CA LYS A 802 38.79 -10.83 -7.69
C LYS A 802 39.27 -10.40 -6.32
N PHE A 803 38.88 -11.11 -5.30
CA PHE A 803 39.40 -10.99 -3.92
C PHE A 803 40.17 -12.26 -3.55
N ASP A 804 41.17 -12.07 -2.65
CA ASP A 804 42.03 -13.18 -2.20
C ASP A 804 41.39 -13.95 -1.04
#